data_8f358ee71b843952f37b33a7577233fe
#
_entry.id   8f358ee71b843952f37b33a7577233fe
#
_cell.length_a   1.000
_cell.length_b   1.000
_cell.length_c   1.000
_cell.angle_alpha   90.00
_cell.angle_beta   90.00
_cell.angle_gamma   90.00
#
_symmetry.space_group_name_H-M   'P 1'
#
loop_
_entity.id
_entity.type
_entity.pdbx_description
1 polymer ?
#
loop_
_entity_poly.entity_id
_entity_poly.type
_entity_poly.pdbx_seq_one_letter_code
_entity_poly.pdbx_strand_id
1 'polypeptide(L)'
;MKFTQHIDTGNPHPSKLLPMLFFLFLFIPAFATSNPEVDSIKNSLSPAALHQKTPDTATINTLNKLAANYFKSNPDSAFYYGQKGIELSRKIKYRAGIANGLLETGHVNYFKGKSAQAKQNFDEAIALFKSLNDNKGLSKCYISYGRMYNLLAEYKLALNYLDMARLICLRDNDEATLTDCYKNIGITYFSKGQLSNALDFYYKGLFIALKNSYTTTSAEIYNDIGVVLQGMEVYPNALENYKKAAQVFETTNNKQAMGTINENIGEVLLAQGKYDEAITYLLKSINIAKKQDDKDGLSSVYTDLGLCYANKNQMKLAIAYLDTSLQIATKFKIVYNQAYALNGYATVYNLMKDYKNAYKYAIHGEIYAIKLGNISVRSNAALQLNKAMAGLGKFKDANRLLNEYIDLKNQVNDNESIQKLTSYNYELGFAEKKRQLTQQQHERDLIYQQKIKSQRLINAIFLIIILAMIVTVGIYYRQKRKQQKINALLEDRNHEILQQKTNIDDQAEKLNDLNVLKDRLISILAHDLRAPLSTLRGLFDLLQDDSISHHELLEMIPNVLKKLEYTSDFLDTLLFWINSQMENFDASVKNFSIKELVSFEIDSYLEQAALKGIKLVDSIPNDLSALADPNSIRIVIRNLITNALKFSREHDTIEITAWQDNDQQITIKVKDTGVGMSADQREKLFKGKVNSKVGTKNESGTGMGMLFCKDLVERCHGKIWVTSEPGVGTEFMFTVPVMAAANAVAV
;
A
#
# COMPACT_ATOMS: atom_id res chain seq x y z
N MET A 1 -39.75 -28.04 39.05
CA MET A 1 -40.39 -29.27 38.55
C MET A 1 -39.36 -30.03 37.74
N LYS A 2 -39.03 -31.21 38.22
CA LYS A 2 -38.10 -32.18 37.68
C LYS A 2 -38.65 -32.73 36.35
N PHE A 3 -37.81 -32.92 35.35
CA PHE A 3 -37.99 -33.99 34.36
C PHE A 3 -36.67 -34.72 34.19
N THR A 4 -36.74 -35.98 34.61
CA THR A 4 -35.75 -37.01 34.56
C THR A 4 -35.74 -37.73 33.22
N GLN A 5 -34.56 -38.05 32.77
CA GLN A 5 -34.08 -39.17 31.96
C GLN A 5 -35.06 -40.16 31.34
N HIS A 6 -34.90 -40.48 30.09
CA HIS A 6 -34.94 -41.87 29.63
C HIS A 6 -33.79 -42.13 28.60
N ILE A 7 -32.93 -43.06 28.99
CA ILE A 7 -31.96 -43.77 28.19
C ILE A 7 -32.73 -44.95 27.54
N ASP A 8 -32.57 -45.15 26.27
CA ASP A 8 -32.89 -46.46 25.69
C ASP A 8 -31.71 -46.95 24.84
N THR A 9 -31.23 -48.12 25.25
CA THR A 9 -30.11 -48.86 24.71
C THR A 9 -30.64 -49.93 23.74
N GLY A 10 -30.08 -50.05 22.57
CA GLY A 10 -30.41 -51.13 21.63
C GLY A 10 -29.42 -51.29 20.48
N ASN A 11 -28.34 -52.04 20.72
CA ASN A 11 -27.65 -52.78 19.66
C ASN A 11 -28.33 -54.12 19.49
N PRO A 12 -28.31 -54.82 18.30
CA PRO A 12 -27.13 -55.54 17.88
C PRO A 12 -26.90 -55.70 16.34
N HIS A 13 -25.62 -55.85 15.99
CA HIS A 13 -24.95 -56.58 14.92
C HIS A 13 -25.70 -57.72 14.17
N PRO A 14 -25.14 -58.38 13.06
CA PRO A 14 -24.04 -58.00 12.12
C PRO A 14 -24.25 -58.42 10.65
N SER A 15 -23.23 -58.18 9.83
CA SER A 15 -22.80 -58.96 8.61
C SER A 15 -23.30 -58.52 7.22
N LYS A 16 -22.45 -58.12 6.36
CA LYS A 16 -21.65 -58.88 5.37
C LYS A 16 -21.03 -58.01 4.27
N LEU A 17 -19.70 -58.19 4.11
CA LEU A 17 -18.93 -58.27 2.86
C LEU A 17 -18.94 -57.12 1.84
N LEU A 18 -17.72 -56.54 1.78
CA LEU A 18 -16.96 -55.97 0.67
C LEU A 18 -17.44 -56.19 -0.76
N PRO A 19 -17.17 -55.24 -1.71
CA PRO A 19 -15.82 -55.27 -2.27
C PRO A 19 -15.11 -53.89 -2.31
N MET A 20 -13.80 -54.02 -2.24
CA MET A 20 -12.77 -53.01 -2.54
C MET A 20 -13.06 -52.34 -3.89
N LEU A 21 -13.20 -51.01 -3.84
CA LEU A 21 -12.93 -50.19 -5.00
C LEU A 21 -11.90 -49.14 -4.57
N PHE A 22 -10.69 -49.34 -5.07
CA PHE A 22 -9.60 -48.37 -5.04
C PHE A 22 -10.09 -47.07 -5.68
N PHE A 23 -10.52 -46.09 -4.84
CA PHE A 23 -10.57 -44.70 -5.29
C PHE A 23 -9.21 -44.09 -4.99
N LEU A 24 -8.42 -43.97 -6.05
CA LEU A 24 -7.31 -43.04 -6.12
C LEU A 24 -7.84 -41.65 -5.71
N PHE A 25 -7.67 -41.27 -4.48
CA PHE A 25 -7.74 -39.87 -4.08
C PHE A 25 -6.53 -39.19 -4.72
N LEU A 26 -6.73 -38.67 -5.91
CA LEU A 26 -5.92 -37.58 -6.42
C LEU A 26 -6.01 -36.46 -5.36
N PHE A 27 -4.97 -36.35 -4.55
CA PHE A 27 -4.68 -35.15 -3.80
C PHE A 27 -4.51 -34.03 -4.83
N ILE A 28 -5.60 -33.34 -5.13
CA ILE A 28 -5.49 -31.99 -5.67
C ILE A 28 -5.00 -31.17 -4.50
N PRO A 29 -3.75 -30.66 -4.50
CA PRO A 29 -3.34 -29.74 -3.47
C PRO A 29 -4.28 -28.53 -3.60
N ALA A 30 -5.03 -28.25 -2.54
CA ALA A 30 -5.70 -26.96 -2.39
C ALA A 30 -4.63 -25.90 -2.70
N PHE A 31 -4.79 -25.20 -3.79
CA PHE A 31 -3.97 -24.04 -4.10
C PHE A 31 -4.25 -23.01 -3.00
N ALA A 32 -3.47 -23.08 -1.93
CA ALA A 32 -3.30 -21.98 -1.02
C ALA A 32 -2.90 -20.78 -1.90
N THR A 33 -3.68 -19.71 -1.85
CA THR A 33 -3.36 -18.48 -2.57
C THR A 33 -1.98 -18.04 -2.12
N SER A 34 -0.98 -18.21 -2.99
CA SER A 34 0.40 -17.87 -2.69
C SER A 34 0.49 -16.38 -2.44
N ASN A 35 1.01 -16.00 -1.28
CA ASN A 35 1.45 -14.64 -1.03
C ASN A 35 2.83 -14.52 -1.70
N PRO A 36 3.00 -13.69 -2.75
CA PRO A 36 4.26 -13.59 -3.48
C PRO A 36 5.47 -13.30 -2.61
N GLU A 37 5.28 -12.54 -1.53
CA GLU A 37 6.33 -12.23 -0.56
C GLU A 37 6.73 -13.48 0.23
N VAL A 38 5.75 -14.27 0.67
CA VAL A 38 5.96 -15.52 1.40
C VAL A 38 6.63 -16.55 0.50
N ASP A 39 6.21 -16.66 -0.75
CA ASP A 39 6.82 -17.58 -1.72
C ASP A 39 8.25 -17.17 -2.06
N SER A 40 8.53 -15.87 -2.20
CA SER A 40 9.89 -15.35 -2.37
C SER A 40 10.78 -15.70 -1.18
N ILE A 41 10.29 -15.49 0.05
CA ILE A 41 11.02 -15.81 1.27
C ILE A 41 11.20 -17.33 1.39
N LYS A 42 10.19 -18.13 1.07
CA LYS A 42 10.25 -19.61 1.10
C LYS A 42 11.22 -20.15 0.06
N ASN A 43 11.24 -19.58 -1.14
CA ASN A 43 12.16 -19.97 -2.20
C ASN A 43 13.62 -19.61 -1.89
N SER A 44 13.87 -18.63 -1.02
CA SER A 44 15.22 -18.35 -0.51
C SER A 44 15.73 -19.39 0.49
N LEU A 45 14.84 -20.26 1.00
CA LEU A 45 15.16 -21.36 1.90
C LEU A 45 15.36 -22.64 1.08
N SER A 46 16.60 -23.05 0.87
CA SER A 46 16.86 -24.38 0.31
C SER A 46 16.45 -25.47 1.31
N PRO A 47 15.85 -26.59 0.87
CA PRO A 47 15.54 -27.72 1.76
C PRO A 47 16.76 -28.24 2.52
N ALA A 48 17.95 -28.13 1.92
CA ALA A 48 19.21 -28.46 2.55
C ALA A 48 19.58 -27.53 3.74
N ALA A 49 19.16 -26.26 3.70
CA ALA A 49 19.42 -25.30 4.77
C ALA A 49 18.70 -25.66 6.08
N LEU A 50 17.55 -26.33 6.01
CA LEU A 50 16.78 -26.81 7.18
C LEU A 50 17.46 -27.98 7.91
N HIS A 51 18.35 -28.71 7.22
CA HIS A 51 19.04 -29.89 7.71
C HIS A 51 20.57 -29.72 7.89
N GLN A 52 21.07 -28.48 7.70
CA GLN A 52 22.50 -28.18 7.87
C GLN A 52 22.97 -28.49 9.30
N LYS A 53 24.14 -29.10 9.40
CA LYS A 53 24.82 -29.36 10.72
C LYS A 53 25.15 -28.06 11.45
N THR A 54 25.48 -26.98 10.70
CA THR A 54 25.78 -25.65 11.22
C THR A 54 24.91 -24.63 10.45
N PRO A 55 23.70 -24.30 10.96
CA PRO A 55 22.84 -23.29 10.33
C PRO A 55 23.48 -21.91 10.45
N ASP A 56 23.29 -21.07 9.43
CA ASP A 56 23.69 -19.67 9.48
C ASP A 56 22.58 -18.77 10.07
N THR A 57 22.95 -17.58 10.51
CA THR A 57 22.02 -16.61 11.08
C THR A 57 21.00 -16.09 10.04
N ALA A 58 21.36 -16.07 8.75
CA ALA A 58 20.47 -15.64 7.66
C ALA A 58 19.30 -16.63 7.50
N THR A 59 19.58 -17.92 7.49
CA THR A 59 18.56 -18.99 7.48
C THR A 59 17.62 -18.87 8.68
N ILE A 60 18.15 -18.65 9.88
CA ILE A 60 17.35 -18.50 11.10
C ILE A 60 16.44 -17.25 11.00
N ASN A 61 16.98 -16.11 10.57
CA ASN A 61 16.21 -14.89 10.41
C ASN A 61 15.11 -15.07 9.35
N THR A 62 15.38 -15.83 8.30
CA THR A 62 14.38 -16.17 7.27
C THR A 62 13.25 -17.04 7.86
N LEU A 63 13.58 -18.03 8.71
CA LEU A 63 12.57 -18.83 9.40
C LEU A 63 11.68 -17.98 10.32
N ASN A 64 12.27 -17.08 11.10
CA ASN A 64 11.52 -16.17 11.96
C ASN A 64 10.63 -15.21 11.14
N LYS A 65 11.10 -14.72 9.99
CA LYS A 65 10.27 -13.94 9.05
C LYS A 65 9.10 -14.75 8.48
N LEU A 66 9.35 -16.02 8.13
CA LEU A 66 8.26 -16.90 7.67
C LEU A 66 7.22 -17.12 8.77
N ALA A 67 7.67 -17.32 10.01
CA ALA A 67 6.77 -17.44 11.16
C ALA A 67 5.90 -16.18 11.31
N ALA A 68 6.50 -15.00 11.22
CA ALA A 68 5.80 -13.72 11.27
C ALA A 68 4.75 -13.55 10.15
N ASN A 69 5.07 -13.99 8.94
CA ASN A 69 4.16 -13.85 7.79
C ASN A 69 3.01 -14.87 7.79
N TYR A 70 3.26 -16.07 8.31
CA TYR A 70 2.24 -17.13 8.34
C TYR A 70 1.29 -17.07 9.53
N PHE A 71 1.55 -16.29 10.57
CA PHE A 71 0.84 -16.42 11.84
C PHE A 71 -0.69 -16.26 11.76
N LYS A 72 -1.19 -15.44 10.83
CA LYS A 72 -2.64 -15.27 10.60
C LYS A 72 -3.19 -16.26 9.57
N SER A 73 -2.47 -16.50 8.47
CA SER A 73 -2.93 -17.30 7.35
C SER A 73 -2.74 -18.81 7.55
N ASN A 74 -1.68 -19.22 8.23
CA ASN A 74 -1.39 -20.62 8.56
C ASN A 74 -0.63 -20.71 9.88
N PRO A 75 -1.35 -20.66 11.02
CA PRO A 75 -0.74 -20.68 12.35
C PRO A 75 0.11 -21.91 12.64
N ASP A 76 -0.18 -23.07 12.02
CA ASP A 76 0.61 -24.29 12.21
C ASP A 76 1.96 -24.18 11.52
N SER A 77 2.00 -23.68 10.28
CA SER A 77 3.26 -23.36 9.60
C SER A 77 4.06 -22.30 10.34
N ALA A 78 3.40 -21.25 10.82
CA ALA A 78 4.06 -20.20 11.61
C ALA A 78 4.72 -20.78 12.87
N PHE A 79 4.00 -21.64 13.58
CA PHE A 79 4.55 -22.33 14.77
C PHE A 79 5.75 -23.20 14.42
N TYR A 80 5.63 -23.99 13.35
CA TYR A 80 6.73 -24.85 12.87
C TYR A 80 7.99 -24.04 12.57
N TYR A 81 7.87 -22.98 11.76
CA TYR A 81 9.02 -22.14 11.39
C TYR A 81 9.62 -21.42 12.59
N GLY A 82 8.80 -20.90 13.49
CA GLY A 82 9.26 -20.27 14.73
C GLY A 82 10.01 -21.24 15.65
N GLN A 83 9.47 -22.43 15.88
CA GLN A 83 10.13 -23.47 16.67
C GLN A 83 11.43 -23.94 16.01
N LYS A 84 11.42 -24.11 14.69
CA LYS A 84 12.63 -24.47 13.94
C LYS A 84 13.69 -23.39 14.03
N GLY A 85 13.29 -22.12 13.94
CA GLY A 85 14.17 -20.97 14.16
C GLY A 85 14.80 -20.99 15.57
N ILE A 86 14.02 -21.28 16.61
CA ILE A 86 14.52 -21.41 17.99
C ILE A 86 15.50 -22.58 18.11
N GLU A 87 15.13 -23.75 17.57
CA GLU A 87 16.00 -24.96 17.62
C GLU A 87 17.38 -24.68 17.01
N LEU A 88 17.39 -24.15 15.78
CA LEU A 88 18.62 -23.85 15.06
C LEU A 88 19.42 -22.73 15.73
N SER A 89 18.75 -21.70 16.27
CA SER A 89 19.40 -20.64 17.04
C SER A 89 20.10 -21.16 18.29
N ARG A 90 19.50 -22.13 19.01
CA ARG A 90 20.10 -22.74 20.19
C ARG A 90 21.37 -23.51 19.83
N LYS A 91 21.39 -24.22 18.68
CA LYS A 91 22.58 -24.96 18.20
C LYS A 91 23.81 -24.08 18.02
N ILE A 92 23.61 -22.85 17.50
CA ILE A 92 24.72 -21.90 17.26
C ILE A 92 24.81 -20.78 18.31
N LYS A 93 24.05 -20.90 19.41
CA LYS A 93 23.98 -19.92 20.50
C LYS A 93 23.58 -18.50 20.03
N TYR A 94 22.78 -18.40 18.98
CA TYR A 94 22.31 -17.12 18.42
C TYR A 94 21.12 -16.58 19.22
N ARG A 95 21.42 -15.79 20.28
CA ARG A 95 20.42 -15.31 21.26
C ARG A 95 19.33 -14.44 20.61
N ALA A 96 19.70 -13.57 19.65
CA ALA A 96 18.71 -12.74 18.95
C ALA A 96 17.74 -13.59 18.12
N GLY A 97 18.22 -14.66 17.48
CA GLY A 97 17.38 -15.62 16.76
C GLY A 97 16.39 -16.35 17.67
N ILE A 98 16.84 -16.73 18.87
CA ILE A 98 15.95 -17.33 19.91
C ILE A 98 14.88 -16.34 20.32
N ALA A 99 15.24 -15.09 20.61
CA ALA A 99 14.31 -14.07 21.07
C ALA A 99 13.22 -13.77 20.02
N ASN A 100 13.61 -13.60 18.75
CA ASN A 100 12.65 -13.41 17.66
C ASN A 100 11.76 -14.64 17.44
N GLY A 101 12.32 -15.85 17.48
CA GLY A 101 11.53 -17.08 17.37
C GLY A 101 10.53 -17.24 18.51
N LEU A 102 10.89 -16.89 19.75
CA LEU A 102 10.00 -16.88 20.90
C LEU A 102 8.88 -15.84 20.73
N LEU A 103 9.20 -14.65 20.24
CA LEU A 103 8.20 -13.61 19.94
C LEU A 103 7.16 -14.13 18.94
N GLU A 104 7.60 -14.73 17.83
CA GLU A 104 6.68 -15.22 16.80
C GLU A 104 5.88 -16.46 17.27
N THR A 105 6.50 -17.39 17.99
CA THR A 105 5.76 -18.52 18.59
C THR A 105 4.79 -18.06 19.68
N GLY A 106 5.13 -16.99 20.39
CA GLY A 106 4.24 -16.30 21.32
C GLY A 106 2.98 -15.75 20.62
N HIS A 107 3.16 -15.11 19.46
CA HIS A 107 2.03 -14.64 18.62
C HIS A 107 1.11 -15.79 18.21
N VAL A 108 1.66 -16.92 17.77
CA VAL A 108 0.86 -18.09 17.39
C VAL A 108 0.11 -18.69 18.59
N ASN A 109 0.76 -18.80 19.75
CA ASN A 109 0.11 -19.31 20.96
C ASN A 109 -1.03 -18.41 21.41
N TYR A 110 -0.82 -17.10 21.38
CA TYR A 110 -1.84 -16.12 21.68
C TYR A 110 -3.03 -16.24 20.71
N PHE A 111 -2.76 -16.30 19.39
CA PHE A 111 -3.79 -16.47 18.37
C PHE A 111 -4.60 -17.75 18.54
N LYS A 112 -3.97 -18.82 19.00
CA LYS A 112 -4.62 -20.11 19.34
C LYS A 112 -5.31 -20.11 20.71
N GLY A 113 -5.41 -18.97 21.40
CA GLY A 113 -6.02 -18.84 22.72
C GLY A 113 -5.20 -19.45 23.88
N LYS A 114 -3.93 -19.79 23.63
CA LYS A 114 -3.01 -20.36 24.63
C LYS A 114 -2.26 -19.26 25.38
N SER A 115 -3.00 -18.39 26.09
CA SER A 115 -2.45 -17.16 26.69
C SER A 115 -1.31 -17.42 27.68
N ALA A 116 -1.34 -18.50 28.46
CA ALA A 116 -0.27 -18.82 29.40
C ALA A 116 1.06 -19.15 28.68
N GLN A 117 0.99 -19.89 27.57
CA GLN A 117 2.16 -20.23 26.76
C GLN A 117 2.68 -19.00 25.99
N ALA A 118 1.77 -18.16 25.49
CA ALA A 118 2.16 -16.90 24.87
C ALA A 118 2.91 -15.99 25.85
N LYS A 119 2.39 -15.86 27.08
CA LYS A 119 3.04 -15.11 28.15
C LYS A 119 4.45 -15.62 28.44
N GLN A 120 4.61 -16.93 28.62
CA GLN A 120 5.94 -17.53 28.86
C GLN A 120 6.90 -17.17 27.72
N ASN A 121 6.48 -17.33 26.46
CA ASN A 121 7.31 -17.01 25.32
C ASN A 121 7.71 -15.54 25.28
N PHE A 122 6.77 -14.62 25.56
CA PHE A 122 7.05 -13.18 25.59
C PHE A 122 7.98 -12.81 26.75
N ASP A 123 7.82 -13.39 27.94
CA ASP A 123 8.70 -13.16 29.09
C ASP A 123 10.15 -13.60 28.80
N GLU A 124 10.33 -14.78 28.20
CA GLU A 124 11.65 -15.27 27.77
C GLU A 124 12.26 -14.38 26.68
N ALA A 125 11.45 -13.96 25.69
CA ALA A 125 11.92 -13.05 24.65
C ALA A 125 12.34 -11.69 25.22
N ILE A 126 11.56 -11.11 26.14
CA ILE A 126 11.89 -9.86 26.84
C ILE A 126 13.21 -9.97 27.59
N ALA A 127 13.43 -11.07 28.32
CA ALA A 127 14.66 -11.29 29.06
C ALA A 127 15.89 -11.32 28.11
N LEU A 128 15.73 -11.99 26.96
CA LEU A 128 16.77 -12.04 25.93
C LEU A 128 17.02 -10.67 25.29
N PHE A 129 15.99 -9.97 24.84
CA PHE A 129 16.13 -8.64 24.21
C PHE A 129 16.75 -7.63 25.19
N LYS A 130 16.36 -7.64 26.47
CA LYS A 130 17.01 -6.82 27.51
C LYS A 130 18.50 -7.12 27.62
N SER A 131 18.87 -8.41 27.64
CA SER A 131 20.28 -8.82 27.75
C SER A 131 21.12 -8.50 26.50
N LEU A 132 20.45 -8.29 25.36
CA LEU A 132 21.06 -7.90 24.09
C LEU A 132 21.05 -6.39 23.87
N ASN A 133 20.44 -5.61 24.75
CA ASN A 133 20.15 -4.20 24.56
C ASN A 133 19.37 -3.91 23.26
N ASP A 134 18.53 -4.87 22.83
CA ASP A 134 17.68 -4.72 21.63
C ASP A 134 16.34 -4.07 22.02
N ASN A 135 16.35 -2.77 22.04
CA ASN A 135 15.17 -1.96 22.36
C ASN A 135 14.03 -2.15 21.36
N LYS A 136 14.36 -2.42 20.08
CA LYS A 136 13.36 -2.66 19.04
C LYS A 136 12.63 -3.97 19.26
N GLY A 137 13.37 -5.06 19.56
CA GLY A 137 12.77 -6.34 19.92
C GLY A 137 11.95 -6.24 21.21
N LEU A 138 12.44 -5.49 22.19
CA LEU A 138 11.75 -5.24 23.45
C LEU A 138 10.42 -4.51 23.24
N SER A 139 10.40 -3.46 22.43
CA SER A 139 9.18 -2.71 22.09
C SER A 139 8.14 -3.61 21.41
N LYS A 140 8.56 -4.46 20.47
CA LYS A 140 7.66 -5.42 19.81
C LYS A 140 7.05 -6.41 20.79
N CYS A 141 7.83 -6.89 21.78
CA CYS A 141 7.30 -7.76 22.84
C CYS A 141 6.24 -7.03 23.69
N TYR A 142 6.48 -5.77 24.04
CA TYR A 142 5.50 -4.98 24.79
C TYR A 142 4.23 -4.71 23.98
N ILE A 143 4.34 -4.43 22.68
CA ILE A 143 3.18 -4.33 21.81
C ILE A 143 2.40 -5.65 21.77
N SER A 144 3.10 -6.78 21.72
CA SER A 144 2.49 -8.12 21.74
C SER A 144 1.74 -8.40 23.04
N TYR A 145 2.30 -8.00 24.17
CA TYR A 145 1.60 -8.01 25.44
C TYR A 145 0.36 -7.13 25.44
N GLY A 146 0.48 -5.92 24.88
CA GLY A 146 -0.66 -5.01 24.71
C GLY A 146 -1.81 -5.65 23.93
N ARG A 147 -1.49 -6.28 22.81
CA ARG A 147 -2.47 -7.02 21.98
C ARG A 147 -3.10 -8.19 22.75
N MET A 148 -2.30 -8.96 23.45
CA MET A 148 -2.78 -10.10 24.24
C MET A 148 -3.74 -9.66 25.36
N TYR A 149 -3.36 -8.65 26.14
CA TYR A 149 -4.21 -8.13 27.21
C TYR A 149 -5.46 -7.40 26.70
N ASN A 150 -5.38 -6.77 25.53
CA ASN A 150 -6.54 -6.20 24.88
C ASN A 150 -7.58 -7.29 24.54
N LEU A 151 -7.15 -8.42 23.98
CA LEU A 151 -8.04 -9.55 23.69
C LEU A 151 -8.65 -10.17 24.97
N LEU A 152 -7.92 -10.14 26.07
CA LEU A 152 -8.41 -10.58 27.38
C LEU A 152 -9.31 -9.55 28.06
N ALA A 153 -9.60 -8.41 27.39
CA ALA A 153 -10.33 -7.27 27.93
C ALA A 153 -9.66 -6.61 29.16
N GLU A 154 -8.40 -6.90 29.40
CA GLU A 154 -7.60 -6.30 30.47
C GLU A 154 -6.94 -4.98 29.99
N TYR A 155 -7.77 -4.02 29.60
CA TYR A 155 -7.37 -2.80 28.88
C TYR A 155 -6.34 -1.95 29.63
N LYS A 156 -6.40 -1.92 30.98
CA LYS A 156 -5.41 -1.18 31.78
C LYS A 156 -4.02 -1.76 31.63
N LEU A 157 -3.88 -3.09 31.68
CA LEU A 157 -2.60 -3.75 31.48
C LEU A 157 -2.13 -3.60 30.02
N ALA A 158 -3.06 -3.73 29.05
CA ALA A 158 -2.74 -3.49 27.64
C ALA A 158 -2.12 -2.12 27.42
N LEU A 159 -2.75 -1.05 27.91
CA LEU A 159 -2.26 0.32 27.79
C LEU A 159 -0.93 0.53 28.51
N ASN A 160 -0.70 -0.09 29.66
CA ASN A 160 0.58 -0.01 30.37
C ASN A 160 1.73 -0.56 29.53
N TYR A 161 1.55 -1.76 28.94
CA TYR A 161 2.59 -2.36 28.08
C TYR A 161 2.81 -1.56 26.80
N LEU A 162 1.73 -1.08 26.17
CA LEU A 162 1.84 -0.24 24.99
C LEU A 162 2.52 1.10 25.29
N ASP A 163 2.30 1.68 26.46
CA ASP A 163 3.00 2.91 26.87
C ASP A 163 4.50 2.67 27.11
N MET A 164 4.87 1.52 27.69
CA MET A 164 6.28 1.10 27.78
C MET A 164 6.93 1.00 26.39
N ALA A 165 6.24 0.39 25.42
CA ALA A 165 6.72 0.32 24.03
C ALA A 165 6.85 1.72 23.42
N ARG A 166 5.84 2.56 23.59
CA ARG A 166 5.81 3.94 23.09
C ARG A 166 7.00 4.77 23.57
N LEU A 167 7.30 4.70 24.88
CA LEU A 167 8.41 5.45 25.48
C LEU A 167 9.78 5.00 24.91
N ILE A 168 9.96 3.72 24.67
CA ILE A 168 11.20 3.19 24.07
C ILE A 168 11.30 3.68 22.62
N CYS A 169 10.21 3.55 21.82
CA CYS A 169 10.21 3.97 20.42
C CYS A 169 10.48 5.47 20.25
N LEU A 170 9.92 6.31 21.14
CA LEU A 170 10.16 7.76 21.15
C LEU A 170 11.62 8.10 21.48
N ARG A 171 12.20 7.43 22.48
CA ARG A 171 13.59 7.64 22.88
C ARG A 171 14.57 7.26 21.76
N ASP A 172 14.29 6.15 21.10
CA ASP A 172 15.18 5.56 20.08
C ASP A 172 14.86 6.05 18.66
N ASN A 173 13.86 6.92 18.49
CA ASN A 173 13.35 7.44 17.22
C ASN A 173 12.93 6.31 16.23
N ASP A 174 12.42 5.16 16.73
CA ASP A 174 11.90 4.09 15.89
C ASP A 174 10.46 4.43 15.45
N GLU A 175 10.34 5.27 14.44
CA GLU A 175 9.04 5.73 13.91
C GLU A 175 8.19 4.58 13.36
N ALA A 176 8.80 3.51 12.83
CA ALA A 176 8.07 2.36 12.31
C ALA A 176 7.36 1.57 13.42
N THR A 177 8.09 1.22 14.48
CA THR A 177 7.51 0.51 15.63
C THR A 177 6.56 1.43 16.43
N LEU A 178 6.85 2.74 16.48
CA LEU A 178 5.96 3.73 17.11
C LEU A 178 4.61 3.82 16.41
N THR A 179 4.59 3.75 15.09
CA THR A 179 3.34 3.73 14.31
C THR A 179 2.48 2.52 14.66
N ASP A 180 3.07 1.32 14.74
CA ASP A 180 2.36 0.10 15.16
C ASP A 180 1.89 0.20 16.62
N CYS A 181 2.71 0.80 17.48
CA CYS A 181 2.35 1.05 18.88
C CYS A 181 1.12 1.97 18.97
N TYR A 182 1.11 3.11 18.28
CA TYR A 182 -0.04 4.01 18.27
C TYR A 182 -1.31 3.35 17.74
N LYS A 183 -1.19 2.55 16.65
CA LYS A 183 -2.31 1.76 16.14
C LYS A 183 -2.89 0.85 17.23
N ASN A 184 -2.04 0.12 17.96
CA ASN A 184 -2.50 -0.80 19.00
C ASN A 184 -3.07 -0.08 20.25
N ILE A 185 -2.54 1.09 20.59
CA ILE A 185 -3.15 1.94 21.63
C ILE A 185 -4.55 2.37 21.18
N GLY A 186 -4.70 2.79 19.92
CA GLY A 186 -5.99 3.13 19.33
C GLY A 186 -6.98 1.97 19.38
N ILE A 187 -6.55 0.76 18.98
CA ILE A 187 -7.36 -0.47 19.07
C ILE A 187 -7.81 -0.72 20.53
N THR A 188 -6.91 -0.53 21.49
CA THR A 188 -7.23 -0.76 22.92
C THR A 188 -8.25 0.26 23.43
N TYR A 189 -8.13 1.52 23.05
CA TYR A 189 -9.12 2.54 23.40
C TYR A 189 -10.48 2.30 22.73
N PHE A 190 -10.47 1.85 21.45
CA PHE A 190 -11.67 1.45 20.74
C PHE A 190 -12.37 0.28 21.44
N SER A 191 -11.62 -0.78 21.79
CA SER A 191 -12.15 -1.93 22.53
C SER A 191 -12.75 -1.55 23.89
N LYS A 192 -12.17 -0.52 24.52
CA LYS A 192 -12.65 0.06 25.79
C LYS A 192 -13.88 0.97 25.59
N GLY A 193 -14.30 1.26 24.36
CA GLY A 193 -15.38 2.19 24.05
C GLY A 193 -14.98 3.67 24.09
N GLN A 194 -13.70 4.00 24.21
CA GLN A 194 -13.19 5.37 24.26
C GLN A 194 -12.80 5.86 22.85
N LEU A 195 -13.83 6.13 22.04
CA LEU A 195 -13.68 6.38 20.61
C LEU A 195 -12.81 7.60 20.28
N SER A 196 -12.92 8.68 21.05
CA SER A 196 -12.08 9.88 20.87
C SER A 196 -10.60 9.60 21.09
N ASN A 197 -10.27 8.85 22.15
CA ASN A 197 -8.89 8.48 22.41
C ASN A 197 -8.35 7.54 21.33
N ALA A 198 -9.19 6.63 20.83
CA ALA A 198 -8.83 5.77 19.70
C ALA A 198 -8.45 6.60 18.47
N LEU A 199 -9.28 7.57 18.07
CA LEU A 199 -9.01 8.47 16.95
C LEU A 199 -7.70 9.26 17.15
N ASP A 200 -7.45 9.81 18.34
CA ASP A 200 -6.23 10.54 18.63
C ASP A 200 -4.97 9.71 18.31
N PHE A 201 -4.95 8.47 18.80
CA PHE A 201 -3.80 7.60 18.57
C PHE A 201 -3.72 7.09 17.14
N TYR A 202 -4.85 6.82 16.49
CA TYR A 202 -4.86 6.47 15.08
C TYR A 202 -4.34 7.61 14.20
N TYR A 203 -4.73 8.86 14.44
CA TYR A 203 -4.20 10.01 13.69
C TYR A 203 -2.71 10.26 13.97
N LYS A 204 -2.23 10.05 15.20
CA LYS A 204 -0.78 10.09 15.50
C LYS A 204 -0.01 9.04 14.71
N GLY A 205 -0.53 7.81 14.65
CA GLY A 205 0.05 6.73 13.85
C GLY A 205 -0.02 7.01 12.36
N LEU A 206 -1.17 7.48 11.87
CA LEU A 206 -1.37 7.83 10.47
C LEU A 206 -0.41 8.93 9.99
N PHE A 207 -0.21 9.96 10.83
CA PHE A 207 0.73 11.03 10.52
C PHE A 207 2.14 10.50 10.25
N ILE A 208 2.64 9.61 11.13
CA ILE A 208 3.96 9.01 10.96
C ILE A 208 3.99 8.10 9.73
N ALA A 209 2.93 7.30 9.53
CA ALA A 209 2.84 6.39 8.39
C ALA A 209 2.87 7.13 7.05
N LEU A 210 2.14 8.24 6.94
CA LEU A 210 2.13 9.07 5.73
C LEU A 210 3.47 9.79 5.51
N LYS A 211 4.07 10.33 6.58
CA LYS A 211 5.39 10.98 6.53
C LYS A 211 6.47 10.05 5.98
N ASN A 212 6.44 8.78 6.38
CA ASN A 212 7.46 7.79 6.04
C ASN A 212 7.04 6.86 4.91
N SER A 213 5.91 7.11 4.27
CA SER A 213 5.39 6.28 3.17
C SER A 213 5.18 4.81 3.56
N TYR A 214 4.73 4.55 4.79
CA TYR A 214 4.35 3.21 5.27
C TYR A 214 2.95 2.88 4.73
N THR A 215 2.89 2.59 3.43
CA THR A 215 1.65 2.54 2.65
C THR A 215 0.64 1.53 3.21
N THR A 216 1.08 0.30 3.51
CA THR A 216 0.19 -0.73 4.08
C THR A 216 -0.32 -0.34 5.46
N THR A 217 0.56 0.17 6.33
CA THR A 217 0.18 0.58 7.69
C THR A 217 -0.79 1.77 7.66
N SER A 218 -0.58 2.73 6.75
CA SER A 218 -1.52 3.85 6.60
C SER A 218 -2.92 3.37 6.18
N ALA A 219 -2.99 2.35 5.30
CA ALA A 219 -4.26 1.78 4.88
C ALA A 219 -4.96 1.02 6.03
N GLU A 220 -4.21 0.27 6.84
CA GLU A 220 -4.76 -0.35 8.04
C GLU A 220 -5.33 0.69 9.00
N ILE A 221 -4.60 1.78 9.24
CA ILE A 221 -5.05 2.85 10.13
C ILE A 221 -6.26 3.59 9.54
N TYR A 222 -6.32 3.82 8.22
CA TYR A 222 -7.51 4.37 7.57
C TYR A 222 -8.74 3.47 7.79
N ASN A 223 -8.58 2.15 7.67
CA ASN A 223 -9.64 1.21 8.00
C ASN A 223 -10.08 1.36 9.46
N ASP A 224 -9.14 1.38 10.40
CA ASP A 224 -9.44 1.47 11.83
C ASP A 224 -10.14 2.80 12.18
N ILE A 225 -9.74 3.92 11.56
CA ILE A 225 -10.43 5.20 11.66
C ILE A 225 -11.85 5.08 11.10
N GLY A 226 -12.02 4.42 9.94
CA GLY A 226 -13.33 4.15 9.35
C GLY A 226 -14.25 3.41 10.30
N VAL A 227 -13.77 2.37 10.99
CA VAL A 227 -14.52 1.59 11.97
C VAL A 227 -14.96 2.46 13.16
N VAL A 228 -14.07 3.32 13.66
CA VAL A 228 -14.45 4.25 14.75
C VAL A 228 -15.52 5.22 14.29
N LEU A 229 -15.36 5.83 13.12
CA LEU A 229 -16.31 6.79 12.54
C LEU A 229 -17.67 6.13 12.23
N GLN A 230 -17.66 4.86 11.81
CA GLN A 230 -18.89 4.06 11.66
C GLN A 230 -19.58 3.86 13.01
N GLY A 231 -18.84 3.51 14.06
CA GLY A 231 -19.36 3.41 15.42
C GLY A 231 -19.93 4.73 15.96
N MET A 232 -19.40 5.85 15.48
CA MET A 232 -19.92 7.20 15.76
C MET A 232 -21.08 7.63 14.83
N GLU A 233 -21.52 6.76 13.92
CA GLU A 233 -22.53 7.01 12.89
C GLU A 233 -22.16 8.15 11.90
N VAL A 234 -20.88 8.50 11.79
CA VAL A 234 -20.34 9.50 10.84
C VAL A 234 -20.02 8.79 9.49
N TYR A 235 -21.05 8.25 8.88
CA TYR A 235 -20.96 7.37 7.71
C TYR A 235 -20.21 7.94 6.50
N PRO A 236 -20.38 9.23 6.10
CA PRO A 236 -19.65 9.78 4.97
C PRO A 236 -18.13 9.71 5.17
N ASN A 237 -17.65 10.06 6.36
CA ASN A 237 -16.23 10.05 6.70
C ASN A 237 -15.70 8.61 6.86
N ALA A 238 -16.51 7.68 7.40
CA ALA A 238 -16.18 6.27 7.46
C ALA A 238 -15.94 5.71 6.05
N LEU A 239 -16.87 5.95 5.11
CA LEU A 239 -16.74 5.51 3.71
C LEU A 239 -15.53 6.12 3.00
N GLU A 240 -15.20 7.38 3.27
CA GLU A 240 -14.00 8.02 2.70
C GLU A 240 -12.73 7.31 3.18
N ASN A 241 -12.63 7.02 4.48
CA ASN A 241 -11.49 6.32 5.05
C ASN A 241 -11.38 4.89 4.53
N TYR A 242 -12.50 4.16 4.43
CA TYR A 242 -12.52 2.82 3.83
C TYR A 242 -12.08 2.85 2.36
N LYS A 243 -12.48 3.86 1.57
CA LYS A 243 -12.03 4.03 0.18
C LYS A 243 -10.53 4.28 0.09
N LYS A 244 -9.97 5.12 0.99
CA LYS A 244 -8.51 5.34 1.07
C LYS A 244 -7.76 4.04 1.38
N ALA A 245 -8.28 3.24 2.31
CA ALA A 245 -7.72 1.94 2.64
C ALA A 245 -7.84 0.96 1.47
N ALA A 246 -9.03 0.87 0.84
CA ALA A 246 -9.28 0.01 -0.31
C ALA A 246 -8.31 0.28 -1.46
N GLN A 247 -8.11 1.54 -1.80
CA GLN A 247 -7.20 1.97 -2.87
C GLN A 247 -5.79 1.41 -2.67
N VAL A 248 -5.29 1.43 -1.45
CA VAL A 248 -3.99 0.86 -1.10
C VAL A 248 -4.02 -0.67 -1.18
N PHE A 249 -5.03 -1.32 -0.61
CA PHE A 249 -5.09 -2.78 -0.56
C PHE A 249 -5.33 -3.41 -1.94
N GLU A 250 -6.02 -2.73 -2.83
CA GLU A 250 -6.11 -3.11 -4.25
C GLU A 250 -4.74 -3.12 -4.90
N THR A 251 -3.95 -2.05 -4.70
CA THR A 251 -2.61 -1.93 -5.28
C THR A 251 -1.63 -2.93 -4.72
N THR A 252 -1.76 -3.29 -3.45
CA THR A 252 -0.89 -4.28 -2.80
C THR A 252 -1.36 -5.72 -2.98
N ASN A 253 -2.44 -5.95 -3.73
CA ASN A 253 -3.11 -7.24 -3.89
C ASN A 253 -3.41 -7.93 -2.53
N ASN A 254 -3.66 -7.14 -1.47
CA ASN A 254 -4.04 -7.67 -0.16
C ASN A 254 -5.52 -8.04 -0.15
N LYS A 255 -5.82 -9.22 -0.67
CA LYS A 255 -7.20 -9.71 -0.80
C LYS A 255 -7.92 -9.84 0.54
N GLN A 256 -7.20 -10.21 1.61
CA GLN A 256 -7.80 -10.35 2.93
C GLN A 256 -8.31 -9.00 3.45
N ALA A 257 -7.46 -7.98 3.42
CA ALA A 257 -7.85 -6.65 3.83
C ALA A 257 -9.00 -6.10 2.96
N MET A 258 -8.99 -6.40 1.65
CA MET A 258 -10.10 -6.05 0.76
C MET A 258 -11.41 -6.74 1.13
N GLY A 259 -11.37 -7.99 1.64
CA GLY A 259 -12.54 -8.68 2.18
C GLY A 259 -13.17 -7.87 3.30
N THR A 260 -12.38 -7.52 4.32
CA THR A 260 -12.81 -6.72 5.47
C THR A 260 -13.33 -5.34 5.07
N ILE A 261 -12.63 -4.65 4.16
CA ILE A 261 -13.08 -3.33 3.68
C ILE A 261 -14.44 -3.42 2.97
N ASN A 262 -14.64 -4.44 2.12
CA ASN A 262 -15.91 -4.63 1.45
C ASN A 262 -17.05 -4.92 2.44
N GLU A 263 -16.77 -5.67 3.51
CA GLU A 263 -17.70 -5.91 4.60
C GLU A 263 -18.06 -4.61 5.31
N ASN A 264 -17.05 -3.85 5.78
CA ASN A 264 -17.27 -2.58 6.48
C ASN A 264 -18.06 -1.56 5.62
N ILE A 265 -17.75 -1.45 4.32
CA ILE A 265 -18.53 -0.61 3.39
C ILE A 265 -19.97 -1.14 3.28
N GLY A 266 -20.14 -2.45 3.18
CA GLY A 266 -21.46 -3.10 3.15
C GLY A 266 -22.29 -2.81 4.39
N GLU A 267 -21.70 -2.90 5.58
CA GLU A 267 -22.36 -2.55 6.86
C GLU A 267 -22.79 -1.08 6.90
N VAL A 268 -21.92 -0.15 6.48
CA VAL A 268 -22.30 1.28 6.43
C VAL A 268 -23.43 1.51 5.46
N LEU A 269 -23.42 0.88 4.29
CA LEU A 269 -24.49 1.00 3.30
C LEU A 269 -25.80 0.38 3.80
N LEU A 270 -25.73 -0.74 4.53
CA LEU A 270 -26.87 -1.34 5.21
C LEU A 270 -27.45 -0.36 6.24
N ALA A 271 -26.61 0.25 7.08
CA ALA A 271 -27.03 1.25 8.05
C ALA A 271 -27.66 2.49 7.41
N GLN A 272 -27.23 2.87 6.19
CA GLN A 272 -27.82 3.96 5.40
C GLN A 272 -29.10 3.56 4.64
N GLY A 273 -29.51 2.30 4.71
CA GLY A 273 -30.68 1.80 3.95
C GLY A 273 -30.42 1.54 2.46
N LYS A 274 -29.16 1.57 2.01
CA LYS A 274 -28.75 1.31 0.62
C LYS A 274 -28.52 -0.17 0.38
N TYR A 275 -29.57 -0.97 0.51
CA TYR A 275 -29.48 -2.43 0.58
C TYR A 275 -28.87 -3.09 -0.65
N ASP A 276 -29.16 -2.63 -1.87
CA ASP A 276 -28.63 -3.22 -3.10
C ASP A 276 -27.14 -2.98 -3.27
N GLU A 277 -26.68 -1.76 -2.94
CA GLU A 277 -25.26 -1.46 -2.89
C GLU A 277 -24.56 -2.27 -1.81
N ALA A 278 -25.15 -2.37 -0.61
CA ALA A 278 -24.62 -3.18 0.49
C ALA A 278 -24.44 -4.64 0.06
N ILE A 279 -25.45 -5.26 -0.53
CA ILE A 279 -25.40 -6.63 -1.03
C ILE A 279 -24.23 -6.82 -2.02
N THR A 280 -24.03 -5.85 -2.90
CA THR A 280 -22.93 -5.92 -3.89
C THR A 280 -21.56 -5.99 -3.21
N TYR A 281 -21.32 -5.17 -2.19
CA TYR A 281 -20.06 -5.19 -1.45
C TYR A 281 -19.90 -6.44 -0.57
N LEU A 282 -20.98 -6.85 0.11
CA LEU A 282 -20.99 -8.05 0.93
C LEU A 282 -20.72 -9.32 0.10
N LEU A 283 -21.28 -9.44 -1.11
CA LEU A 283 -20.98 -10.55 -2.01
C LEU A 283 -19.50 -10.57 -2.47
N LYS A 284 -18.87 -9.40 -2.68
CA LYS A 284 -17.44 -9.32 -2.94
C LYS A 284 -16.64 -9.84 -1.74
N SER A 285 -17.02 -9.44 -0.51
CA SER A 285 -16.40 -9.92 0.72
C SER A 285 -16.51 -11.44 0.86
N ILE A 286 -17.71 -12.03 0.66
CA ILE A 286 -17.91 -13.49 0.67
C ILE A 286 -17.00 -14.22 -0.30
N ASN A 287 -16.86 -13.73 -1.54
CA ASN A 287 -16.01 -14.37 -2.52
C ASN A 287 -14.54 -14.42 -2.08
N ILE A 288 -14.10 -13.37 -1.40
CA ILE A 288 -12.76 -13.30 -0.82
C ILE A 288 -12.63 -14.24 0.37
N ALA A 289 -13.55 -14.14 1.33
CA ALA A 289 -13.55 -14.94 2.56
C ALA A 289 -13.63 -16.45 2.29
N LYS A 290 -14.43 -16.88 1.29
CA LYS A 290 -14.47 -18.28 0.84
C LYS A 290 -13.13 -18.78 0.32
N LYS A 291 -12.43 -17.96 -0.48
CA LYS A 291 -11.11 -18.34 -1.04
C LYS A 291 -10.03 -18.43 0.04
N GLN A 292 -10.20 -17.70 1.12
CA GLN A 292 -9.25 -17.63 2.25
C GLN A 292 -9.59 -18.56 3.40
N ASP A 293 -10.71 -19.27 3.30
CA ASP A 293 -11.26 -20.11 4.37
C ASP A 293 -11.54 -19.33 5.67
N ASP A 294 -11.81 -18.03 5.55
CA ASP A 294 -12.12 -17.14 6.67
C ASP A 294 -13.56 -17.39 7.19
N LYS A 295 -13.64 -18.19 8.25
CA LYS A 295 -14.93 -18.56 8.85
C LYS A 295 -15.57 -17.42 9.63
N ASP A 296 -14.74 -16.56 10.22
CA ASP A 296 -15.19 -15.40 10.99
C ASP A 296 -15.86 -14.40 10.06
N GLY A 297 -15.14 -13.93 9.04
CA GLY A 297 -15.69 -13.02 8.05
C GLY A 297 -16.89 -13.61 7.29
N LEU A 298 -16.86 -14.91 6.93
CA LEU A 298 -18.01 -15.54 6.29
C LEU A 298 -19.28 -15.49 7.15
N SER A 299 -19.14 -15.78 8.44
CA SER A 299 -20.29 -15.78 9.35
C SER A 299 -20.86 -14.37 9.54
N SER A 300 -19.99 -13.37 9.72
CA SER A 300 -20.39 -11.97 9.88
C SER A 300 -21.13 -11.48 8.63
N VAL A 301 -20.51 -11.60 7.45
CA VAL A 301 -21.09 -11.12 6.18
C VAL A 301 -22.42 -11.82 5.84
N TYR A 302 -22.58 -13.10 6.20
CA TYR A 302 -23.87 -13.77 6.01
C TYR A 302 -24.97 -13.18 6.91
N THR A 303 -24.63 -12.71 8.13
CA THR A 303 -25.59 -11.98 8.96
C THR A 303 -26.03 -10.69 8.29
N ASP A 304 -25.09 -9.91 7.76
CA ASP A 304 -25.37 -8.63 7.09
C ASP A 304 -26.24 -8.82 5.84
N LEU A 305 -25.92 -9.83 5.03
CA LEU A 305 -26.79 -10.20 3.91
C LEU A 305 -28.20 -10.57 4.38
N GLY A 306 -28.30 -11.35 5.45
CA GLY A 306 -29.58 -11.67 6.06
C GLY A 306 -30.37 -10.41 6.44
N LEU A 307 -29.71 -9.44 7.06
CA LEU A 307 -30.30 -8.15 7.41
C LEU A 307 -30.67 -7.29 6.18
N CYS A 308 -29.84 -7.28 5.14
CA CYS A 308 -30.15 -6.60 3.89
C CYS A 308 -31.41 -7.18 3.25
N TYR A 309 -31.50 -8.51 3.13
CA TYR A 309 -32.66 -9.17 2.53
C TYR A 309 -33.92 -9.04 3.39
N ALA A 310 -33.78 -9.03 4.70
CA ALA A 310 -34.90 -8.75 5.61
C ALA A 310 -35.50 -7.37 5.37
N ASN A 311 -34.67 -6.35 5.27
CA ASN A 311 -35.12 -4.99 5.00
C ASN A 311 -35.67 -4.81 3.56
N LYS A 312 -35.31 -5.70 2.64
CA LYS A 312 -35.94 -5.83 1.31
C LYS A 312 -37.23 -6.67 1.33
N ASN A 313 -37.73 -7.04 2.49
CA ASN A 313 -38.94 -7.88 2.69
C ASN A 313 -38.79 -9.31 2.12
N GLN A 314 -37.57 -9.81 1.94
CA GLN A 314 -37.26 -11.16 1.46
C GLN A 314 -36.94 -12.10 2.63
N MET A 315 -37.90 -12.33 3.50
CA MET A 315 -37.72 -12.97 4.81
C MET A 315 -37.16 -14.40 4.72
N LYS A 316 -37.62 -15.21 3.73
CA LYS A 316 -37.13 -16.59 3.54
C LYS A 316 -35.62 -16.60 3.26
N LEU A 317 -35.17 -15.69 2.40
CA LEU A 317 -33.75 -15.57 2.03
C LEU A 317 -32.93 -15.02 3.20
N ALA A 318 -33.49 -14.05 3.95
CA ALA A 318 -32.87 -13.51 5.15
C ALA A 318 -32.60 -14.62 6.18
N ILE A 319 -33.58 -15.47 6.46
CA ILE A 319 -33.44 -16.60 7.39
C ILE A 319 -32.38 -17.58 6.89
N ALA A 320 -32.36 -17.93 5.59
CA ALA A 320 -31.38 -18.86 5.04
C ALA A 320 -29.93 -18.36 5.19
N TYR A 321 -29.70 -17.07 5.04
CA TYR A 321 -28.38 -16.49 5.28
C TYR A 321 -28.02 -16.49 6.77
N LEU A 322 -28.96 -16.18 7.65
CA LEU A 322 -28.77 -16.23 9.10
C LEU A 322 -28.53 -17.67 9.60
N ASP A 323 -29.22 -18.68 9.03
CA ASP A 323 -28.96 -20.10 9.31
C ASP A 323 -27.51 -20.45 8.97
N THR A 324 -27.05 -20.03 7.78
CA THR A 324 -25.66 -20.27 7.34
C THR A 324 -24.66 -19.61 8.29
N SER A 325 -24.92 -18.34 8.64
CA SER A 325 -24.09 -17.61 9.61
C SER A 325 -23.99 -18.32 10.94
N LEU A 326 -25.13 -18.62 11.55
CA LEU A 326 -25.19 -19.25 12.89
C LEU A 326 -24.57 -20.65 12.90
N GLN A 327 -24.74 -21.43 11.83
CA GLN A 327 -24.09 -22.75 11.69
C GLN A 327 -22.58 -22.61 11.69
N ILE A 328 -22.02 -21.68 10.91
CA ILE A 328 -20.57 -21.42 10.87
C ILE A 328 -20.10 -20.96 12.25
N ALA A 329 -20.75 -19.94 12.83
CA ALA A 329 -20.37 -19.38 14.12
C ALA A 329 -20.39 -20.43 15.24
N THR A 330 -21.39 -21.33 15.22
CA THR A 330 -21.52 -22.41 16.21
C THR A 330 -20.44 -23.48 16.02
N LYS A 331 -20.25 -23.93 14.78
CA LYS A 331 -19.25 -24.96 14.46
C LYS A 331 -17.84 -24.53 14.85
N PHE A 332 -17.50 -23.28 14.61
CA PHE A 332 -16.16 -22.74 14.88
C PHE A 332 -16.07 -21.99 16.22
N LYS A 333 -17.14 -22.00 17.03
CA LYS A 333 -17.22 -21.37 18.36
C LYS A 333 -16.91 -19.86 18.36
N ILE A 334 -17.34 -19.15 17.31
CA ILE A 334 -17.14 -17.70 17.15
C ILE A 334 -18.25 -17.00 17.93
N VAL A 335 -17.99 -16.72 19.21
CA VAL A 335 -19.02 -16.25 20.18
C VAL A 335 -19.64 -14.91 19.77
N TYR A 336 -18.82 -13.99 19.21
CA TYR A 336 -19.32 -12.70 18.71
C TYR A 336 -20.37 -12.90 17.59
N ASN A 337 -20.05 -13.71 16.59
CA ASN A 337 -20.93 -13.93 15.44
C ASN A 337 -22.17 -14.75 15.82
N GLN A 338 -22.07 -15.61 16.83
CA GLN A 338 -23.28 -16.26 17.40
C GLN A 338 -24.26 -15.22 17.96
N ALA A 339 -23.75 -14.25 18.76
CA ALA A 339 -24.57 -13.18 19.29
C ALA A 339 -25.14 -12.29 18.16
N TYR A 340 -24.30 -11.98 17.17
CA TYR A 340 -24.67 -11.12 16.05
C TYR A 340 -25.77 -11.76 15.18
N ALA A 341 -25.59 -13.03 14.79
CA ALA A 341 -26.58 -13.77 14.03
C ALA A 341 -27.92 -13.94 14.79
N LEU A 342 -27.85 -14.20 16.10
CA LEU A 342 -29.04 -14.31 16.94
C LEU A 342 -29.82 -12.98 17.02
N ASN A 343 -29.15 -11.87 17.14
CA ASN A 343 -29.75 -10.53 17.05
C ASN A 343 -30.31 -10.27 15.64
N GLY A 344 -29.66 -10.76 14.58
CA GLY A 344 -30.16 -10.74 13.21
C GLY A 344 -31.50 -11.49 13.09
N TYR A 345 -31.57 -12.70 13.61
CA TYR A 345 -32.83 -13.46 13.67
C TYR A 345 -33.95 -12.71 14.43
N ALA A 346 -33.61 -12.14 15.58
CA ALA A 346 -34.59 -11.36 16.35
C ALA A 346 -35.11 -10.17 15.53
N THR A 347 -34.22 -9.51 14.76
CA THR A 347 -34.58 -8.41 13.85
C THR A 347 -35.56 -8.92 12.77
N VAL A 348 -35.25 -10.02 12.11
CA VAL A 348 -36.10 -10.61 11.07
C VAL A 348 -37.46 -11.00 11.60
N TYR A 349 -37.52 -11.69 12.75
CA TYR A 349 -38.79 -12.10 13.36
C TYR A 349 -39.61 -10.90 13.88
N ASN A 350 -38.98 -9.85 14.37
CA ASN A 350 -39.67 -8.60 14.70
C ASN A 350 -40.28 -7.95 13.44
N LEU A 351 -39.59 -7.94 12.30
CA LEU A 351 -40.14 -7.45 11.03
C LEU A 351 -41.31 -8.33 10.53
N MET A 352 -41.22 -9.65 10.74
CA MET A 352 -42.30 -10.60 10.43
C MET A 352 -43.48 -10.52 11.42
N LYS A 353 -43.36 -9.73 12.49
CA LYS A 353 -44.31 -9.66 13.60
C LYS A 353 -44.48 -10.99 14.36
N ASP A 354 -43.52 -11.91 14.22
CA ASP A 354 -43.42 -13.12 15.04
C ASP A 354 -42.65 -12.82 16.32
N TYR A 355 -43.29 -12.09 17.19
CA TYR A 355 -42.66 -11.57 18.41
C TYR A 355 -42.24 -12.67 19.39
N LYS A 356 -42.84 -13.87 19.30
CA LYS A 356 -42.46 -15.00 20.14
C LYS A 356 -41.08 -15.54 19.76
N ASN A 357 -40.82 -15.73 18.47
CA ASN A 357 -39.51 -16.13 17.98
C ASN A 357 -38.51 -14.99 18.11
N ALA A 358 -38.91 -13.74 17.83
CA ALA A 358 -38.04 -12.58 18.05
C ALA A 358 -37.51 -12.53 19.50
N TYR A 359 -38.38 -12.71 20.49
CA TYR A 359 -37.95 -12.77 21.89
C TYR A 359 -37.00 -13.92 22.18
N LYS A 360 -37.34 -15.14 21.68
CA LYS A 360 -36.44 -16.30 21.83
C LYS A 360 -35.05 -16.06 21.37
N TYR A 361 -34.89 -15.53 20.17
CA TYR A 361 -33.56 -15.30 19.58
C TYR A 361 -32.85 -14.12 20.26
N ALA A 362 -33.54 -13.03 20.57
CA ALA A 362 -32.95 -11.88 21.22
C ALA A 362 -32.41 -12.20 22.63
N ILE A 363 -33.10 -13.02 23.43
CA ILE A 363 -32.64 -13.43 24.77
C ILE A 363 -31.32 -14.28 24.66
N HIS A 364 -31.24 -15.15 23.65
CA HIS A 364 -30.04 -15.91 23.43
C HIS A 364 -28.90 -15.01 22.97
N GLY A 365 -29.18 -14.03 22.09
CA GLY A 365 -28.20 -13.02 21.66
C GLY A 365 -27.67 -12.19 22.83
N GLU A 366 -28.55 -11.80 23.76
CA GLU A 366 -28.16 -11.06 24.96
C GLU A 366 -27.24 -11.88 25.88
N ILE A 367 -27.53 -13.15 26.10
CA ILE A 367 -26.69 -14.04 26.91
C ILE A 367 -25.27 -14.10 26.38
N TYR A 368 -25.09 -14.23 25.04
CA TYR A 368 -23.78 -14.22 24.43
C TYR A 368 -23.14 -12.83 24.50
N ALA A 369 -23.91 -11.75 24.32
CA ALA A 369 -23.40 -10.38 24.41
C ALA A 369 -22.87 -10.03 25.81
N ILE A 370 -23.57 -10.46 26.86
CA ILE A 370 -23.12 -10.33 28.25
C ILE A 370 -21.82 -11.10 28.48
N LYS A 371 -21.75 -12.34 27.99
CA LYS A 371 -20.54 -13.16 28.09
C LYS A 371 -19.33 -12.51 27.42
N LEU A 372 -19.55 -11.77 26.33
CA LEU A 372 -18.53 -11.03 25.60
C LEU A 372 -18.14 -9.71 26.27
N GLY A 373 -18.99 -9.18 27.18
CA GLY A 373 -18.83 -7.83 27.68
C GLY A 373 -18.99 -6.73 26.61
N ASN A 374 -19.63 -7.05 25.46
CA ASN A 374 -19.78 -6.12 24.35
C ASN A 374 -21.08 -5.32 24.47
N ILE A 375 -20.93 -4.04 24.81
CA ILE A 375 -22.06 -3.13 25.07
C ILE A 375 -22.88 -2.89 23.80
N SER A 376 -22.26 -2.79 22.62
CA SER A 376 -22.96 -2.52 21.36
C SER A 376 -23.86 -3.69 20.95
N VAL A 377 -23.34 -4.92 21.00
CA VAL A 377 -24.14 -6.13 20.72
C VAL A 377 -25.29 -6.31 21.74
N ARG A 378 -25.01 -5.99 23.00
CA ARG A 378 -26.02 -6.02 24.07
C ARG A 378 -27.10 -4.96 23.88
N SER A 379 -26.70 -3.75 23.47
CA SER A 379 -27.66 -2.67 23.16
C SER A 379 -28.61 -3.08 22.02
N ASN A 380 -28.09 -3.73 20.97
CA ASN A 380 -28.94 -4.25 19.91
C ASN A 380 -29.88 -5.34 20.39
N ALA A 381 -29.41 -6.30 21.22
CA ALA A 381 -30.27 -7.33 21.81
C ALA A 381 -31.41 -6.71 22.65
N ALA A 382 -31.10 -5.72 23.50
CA ALA A 382 -32.08 -4.99 24.28
C ALA A 382 -33.16 -4.31 23.43
N LEU A 383 -32.74 -3.70 22.30
CA LEU A 383 -33.64 -3.09 21.31
C LEU A 383 -34.57 -4.14 20.69
N GLN A 384 -34.03 -5.31 20.29
CA GLN A 384 -34.85 -6.37 19.71
C GLN A 384 -35.80 -7.00 20.74
N LEU A 385 -35.35 -7.16 22.00
CA LEU A 385 -36.19 -7.61 23.12
C LEU A 385 -37.31 -6.61 23.40
N ASN A 386 -37.01 -5.31 23.41
CA ASN A 386 -38.02 -4.27 23.57
C ASN A 386 -39.12 -4.40 22.51
N LYS A 387 -38.75 -4.48 21.23
CA LYS A 387 -39.69 -4.63 20.11
C LYS A 387 -40.54 -5.88 20.25
N ALA A 388 -39.92 -7.01 20.61
CA ALA A 388 -40.61 -8.28 20.78
C ALA A 388 -41.59 -8.23 21.94
N MET A 389 -41.20 -7.67 23.09
CA MET A 389 -42.06 -7.52 24.26
C MET A 389 -43.23 -6.56 24.02
N ALA A 390 -42.97 -5.45 23.33
CA ALA A 390 -44.02 -4.52 22.92
C ALA A 390 -45.05 -5.21 22.01
N GLY A 391 -44.56 -5.98 21.01
CA GLY A 391 -45.43 -6.74 20.12
C GLY A 391 -46.21 -7.86 20.78
N LEU A 392 -45.73 -8.42 21.91
CA LEU A 392 -46.42 -9.39 22.74
C LEU A 392 -47.39 -8.73 23.72
N GLY A 393 -47.55 -7.41 23.70
CA GLY A 393 -48.41 -6.67 24.64
C GLY A 393 -47.85 -6.53 26.06
N LYS A 394 -46.59 -6.91 26.28
CA LYS A 394 -45.92 -6.84 27.59
C LYS A 394 -45.22 -5.47 27.77
N PHE A 395 -46.02 -4.41 27.79
CA PHE A 395 -45.52 -3.04 27.73
C PHE A 395 -44.64 -2.64 28.92
N LYS A 396 -44.85 -3.19 30.11
CA LYS A 396 -44.01 -2.93 31.29
C LYS A 396 -42.59 -3.44 31.08
N ASP A 397 -42.45 -4.67 30.57
CA ASP A 397 -41.15 -5.26 30.29
C ASP A 397 -40.47 -4.56 29.10
N ALA A 398 -41.25 -4.23 28.06
CA ALA A 398 -40.80 -3.46 26.94
C ALA A 398 -40.20 -2.10 27.38
N ASN A 399 -40.91 -1.36 28.25
CA ASN A 399 -40.41 -0.07 28.74
C ASN A 399 -39.12 -0.22 29.56
N ARG A 400 -39.01 -1.27 30.41
CA ARG A 400 -37.76 -1.57 31.12
C ARG A 400 -36.61 -1.84 30.14
N LEU A 401 -36.85 -2.63 29.09
CA LEU A 401 -35.86 -2.95 28.06
C LEU A 401 -35.48 -1.73 27.18
N LEU A 402 -36.45 -0.84 26.95
CA LEU A 402 -36.19 0.42 26.27
C LEU A 402 -35.24 1.31 27.08
N ASN A 403 -35.48 1.42 28.38
CA ASN A 403 -34.57 2.16 29.26
C ASN A 403 -33.17 1.53 29.28
N GLU A 404 -33.10 0.19 29.38
CA GLU A 404 -31.82 -0.52 29.29
C GLU A 404 -31.12 -0.26 27.96
N TYR A 405 -31.84 -0.30 26.84
CA TYR A 405 -31.31 0.07 25.53
C TYR A 405 -30.77 1.50 25.51
N ILE A 406 -31.55 2.46 26.05
CA ILE A 406 -31.13 3.87 26.11
C ILE A 406 -29.88 4.02 26.98
N ASP A 407 -29.83 3.36 28.15
CA ASP A 407 -28.68 3.41 29.04
C ASP A 407 -27.44 2.80 28.40
N LEU A 408 -27.58 1.65 27.74
CA LEU A 408 -26.50 1.03 27.00
C LEU A 408 -26.04 1.89 25.79
N LYS A 409 -27.01 2.46 25.08
CA LYS A 409 -26.74 3.36 23.97
C LYS A 409 -26.02 4.65 24.45
N ASN A 410 -26.46 5.20 25.59
CA ASN A 410 -25.82 6.34 26.20
C ASN A 410 -24.42 6.02 26.70
N GLN A 411 -24.16 4.82 27.23
CA GLN A 411 -22.82 4.38 27.60
C GLN A 411 -21.88 4.33 26.38
N VAL A 412 -22.42 4.01 25.19
CA VAL A 412 -21.68 4.08 23.93
C VAL A 412 -21.59 5.53 23.44
N ASN A 413 -22.64 6.33 23.63
CA ASN A 413 -22.86 7.65 23.05
C ASN A 413 -22.71 8.80 24.05
N ASP A 414 -22.49 8.55 25.33
CA ASP A 414 -22.41 9.58 26.39
C ASP A 414 -21.27 10.61 26.14
N ASN A 415 -20.46 10.27 25.19
CA ASN A 415 -19.47 11.15 24.60
C ASN A 415 -19.76 11.51 23.12
N GLU A 416 -20.92 11.16 22.55
CA GLU A 416 -21.11 11.19 21.09
C GLU A 416 -20.99 12.61 20.51
N SER A 417 -21.59 13.61 21.17
CA SER A 417 -21.48 14.99 20.72
C SER A 417 -20.08 15.57 20.95
N ILE A 418 -19.45 15.24 22.09
CA ILE A 418 -18.08 15.63 22.41
C ILE A 418 -17.11 14.85 21.51
N GLN A 419 -17.39 13.58 21.25
CA GLN A 419 -16.60 12.70 20.38
C GLN A 419 -16.68 13.12 18.92
N LYS A 420 -17.86 13.46 18.41
CA LYS A 420 -18.04 14.03 17.05
C LYS A 420 -17.28 15.35 16.91
N LEU A 421 -17.41 16.24 17.90
CA LEU A 421 -16.68 17.51 17.91
C LEU A 421 -15.17 17.29 18.01
N THR A 422 -14.74 16.32 18.81
CA THR A 422 -13.33 15.93 18.97
C THR A 422 -12.80 15.33 17.68
N SER A 423 -13.56 14.47 16.99
CA SER A 423 -13.21 13.92 15.67
C SER A 423 -13.00 15.03 14.64
N TYR A 424 -13.92 15.98 14.55
CA TYR A 424 -13.76 17.14 13.68
C TYR A 424 -12.53 18.00 14.05
N ASN A 425 -12.27 18.20 15.34
CA ASN A 425 -11.09 18.94 15.78
C ASN A 425 -9.80 18.20 15.46
N TYR A 426 -9.77 16.86 15.53
CA TYR A 426 -8.61 16.06 15.12
C TYR A 426 -8.40 16.09 13.61
N GLU A 427 -9.48 15.97 12.80
CA GLU A 427 -9.38 16.10 11.34
C GLU A 427 -8.88 17.50 10.93
N LEU A 428 -9.41 18.56 11.56
CA LEU A 428 -8.94 19.93 11.34
C LEU A 428 -7.49 20.10 11.81
N GLY A 429 -7.14 19.61 13.01
CA GLY A 429 -5.77 19.65 13.54
C GLY A 429 -4.78 18.88 12.68
N PHE A 430 -5.20 17.72 12.14
CA PHE A 430 -4.40 16.94 11.20
C PHE A 430 -4.22 17.67 9.87
N ALA A 431 -5.30 18.24 9.32
CA ALA A 431 -5.25 19.03 8.09
C ALA A 431 -4.37 20.28 8.27
N GLU A 432 -4.46 20.93 9.43
CA GLU A 432 -3.64 22.08 9.77
C GLU A 432 -2.17 21.72 9.97
N LYS A 433 -1.89 20.58 10.61
CA LYS A 433 -0.54 20.04 10.75
C LYS A 433 0.07 19.64 9.41
N LYS A 434 -0.73 19.02 8.52
CA LYS A 434 -0.34 18.73 7.15
C LYS A 434 -0.05 20.01 6.36
N ARG A 435 -0.91 21.03 6.52
CA ARG A 435 -0.70 22.36 5.91
C ARG A 435 0.57 23.03 6.42
N GLN A 436 0.84 23.00 7.74
CA GLN A 436 2.06 23.51 8.32
C GLN A 436 3.31 22.81 7.79
N LEU A 437 3.27 21.47 7.65
CA LEU A 437 4.37 20.70 7.06
C LEU A 437 4.59 21.05 5.60
N THR A 438 3.51 21.17 4.82
CA THR A 438 3.59 21.58 3.41
C THR A 438 4.15 23.00 3.30
N GLN A 439 3.74 23.89 4.21
CA GLN A 439 4.24 25.26 4.28
C GLN A 439 5.71 25.32 4.67
N GLN A 440 6.13 24.51 5.66
CA GLN A 440 7.55 24.38 6.02
C GLN A 440 8.41 23.79 4.90
N GLN A 441 7.86 22.84 4.14
CA GLN A 441 8.52 22.32 2.93
C GLN A 441 8.66 23.43 1.88
N HIS A 442 7.58 24.18 1.64
CA HIS A 442 7.60 25.29 0.69
C HIS A 442 8.57 26.42 1.13
N GLU A 443 8.62 26.73 2.42
CA GLU A 443 9.61 27.68 2.96
C GLU A 443 11.05 27.18 2.78
N ARG A 444 11.32 25.90 3.02
CA ARG A 444 12.63 25.30 2.74
C ARG A 444 12.99 25.37 1.25
N ASP A 445 12.02 25.10 0.39
CA ASP A 445 12.21 25.19 -1.05
C ASP A 445 12.47 26.63 -1.51
N LEU A 446 11.77 27.62 -0.92
CA LEU A 446 12.02 29.05 -1.15
C LEU A 446 13.43 29.46 -0.69
N ILE A 447 13.84 29.03 0.50
CA ILE A 447 15.19 29.29 1.04
C ILE A 447 16.24 28.64 0.11
N TYR A 448 16.00 27.41 -0.35
CA TYR A 448 16.86 26.71 -1.30
C TYR A 448 16.94 27.44 -2.65
N GLN A 449 15.80 27.92 -3.17
CA GLN A 449 15.73 28.74 -4.37
C GLN A 449 16.46 30.09 -4.20
N GLN A 450 16.31 30.74 -3.05
CA GLN A 450 17.03 31.96 -2.74
C GLN A 450 18.55 31.71 -2.66
N LYS A 451 18.97 30.59 -2.05
CA LYS A 451 20.37 30.19 -1.98
C LYS A 451 20.96 29.92 -3.37
N ILE A 452 20.18 29.29 -4.25
CA ILE A 452 20.58 29.09 -5.67
C ILE A 452 20.66 30.44 -6.41
N LYS A 453 19.69 31.35 -6.19
CA LYS A 453 19.73 32.69 -6.81
C LYS A 453 20.95 33.50 -6.33
N SER A 454 21.22 33.49 -5.01
CA SER A 454 22.39 34.16 -4.47
C SER A 454 23.70 33.58 -4.99
N GLN A 455 23.77 32.24 -5.12
CA GLN A 455 24.93 31.55 -5.68
C GLN A 455 25.14 31.89 -7.16
N ARG A 456 24.05 31.98 -7.94
CA ARG A 456 24.09 32.45 -9.33
C ARG A 456 24.58 33.90 -9.43
N LEU A 457 24.11 34.77 -8.50
CA LEU A 457 24.53 36.16 -8.43
C LEU A 457 26.04 36.28 -8.11
N ILE A 458 26.50 35.51 -7.13
CA ILE A 458 27.90 35.44 -6.75
C ILE A 458 28.75 34.95 -7.94
N ASN A 459 28.30 33.89 -8.63
CA ASN A 459 28.97 33.38 -9.81
C ASN A 459 28.96 34.39 -10.96
N ALA A 460 27.87 35.16 -11.14
CA ALA A 460 27.80 36.23 -12.12
C ALA A 460 28.77 37.40 -11.77
N ILE A 461 28.87 37.75 -10.49
CA ILE A 461 29.85 38.75 -9.99
C ILE A 461 31.29 38.27 -10.22
N PHE A 462 31.56 36.99 -9.92
CA PHE A 462 32.88 36.41 -10.23
C PHE A 462 33.21 36.44 -11.74
N LEU A 463 32.21 36.14 -12.59
CA LEU A 463 32.36 36.27 -14.04
C LEU A 463 32.63 37.71 -14.47
N ILE A 464 31.94 38.70 -13.89
CA ILE A 464 32.16 40.13 -14.16
C ILE A 464 33.55 40.57 -13.69
N ILE A 465 33.99 40.10 -12.52
CA ILE A 465 35.34 40.40 -12.00
C ILE A 465 36.43 39.79 -12.93
N ILE A 466 36.20 38.53 -13.39
CA ILE A 466 37.11 37.91 -14.37
C ILE A 466 37.13 38.70 -15.67
N LEU A 467 35.94 39.12 -16.14
CA LEU A 467 35.84 39.94 -17.37
C LEU A 467 36.52 41.31 -17.18
N ALA A 468 36.33 41.94 -16.01
CA ALA A 468 36.98 43.21 -15.66
C ALA A 468 38.50 43.06 -15.56
N MET A 469 39.00 41.95 -14.98
CA MET A 469 40.41 41.60 -14.98
C MET A 469 40.96 41.39 -16.42
N ILE A 470 40.17 40.72 -17.26
CA ILE A 470 40.55 40.52 -18.68
C ILE A 470 40.61 41.86 -19.41
N VAL A 471 39.62 42.78 -19.14
CA VAL A 471 39.62 44.13 -19.72
C VAL A 471 40.77 44.97 -19.21
N THR A 472 41.06 44.95 -17.89
CA THR A 472 42.20 45.70 -17.32
C THR A 472 43.53 45.15 -17.79
N VAL A 473 43.68 43.83 -17.92
CA VAL A 473 44.84 43.19 -18.56
C VAL A 473 44.92 43.62 -20.04
N GLY A 474 43.75 43.65 -20.72
CA GLY A 474 43.70 44.14 -22.11
C GLY A 474 44.11 45.60 -22.28
N ILE A 475 43.68 46.48 -21.34
CA ILE A 475 44.08 47.91 -21.31
C ILE A 475 45.57 48.05 -20.99
N TYR A 476 46.07 47.28 -20.01
CA TYR A 476 47.50 47.24 -19.66
C TYR A 476 48.35 46.79 -20.87
N TYR A 477 47.90 45.74 -21.55
CA TYR A 477 48.59 45.27 -22.79
C TYR A 477 48.45 46.27 -23.93
N ARG A 478 47.32 47.01 -24.07
CA ARG A 478 47.18 48.09 -25.04
C ARG A 478 48.13 49.26 -24.73
N GLN A 479 48.29 49.63 -23.45
CA GLN A 479 49.30 50.68 -23.09
C GLN A 479 50.71 50.21 -23.30
N LYS A 480 51.04 48.98 -22.93
CA LYS A 480 52.33 48.36 -23.19
C LYS A 480 52.56 48.23 -24.68
N ARG A 481 51.59 47.96 -25.51
CA ARG A 481 51.67 47.97 -26.96
C ARG A 481 51.91 49.37 -27.53
N LYS A 482 51.34 50.44 -26.95
CA LYS A 482 51.62 51.82 -27.36
C LYS A 482 53.11 52.17 -27.13
N GLN A 483 53.69 51.72 -26.05
CA GLN A 483 55.09 51.90 -25.70
C GLN A 483 55.99 51.00 -26.52
N GLN A 484 55.55 49.79 -26.86
CA GLN A 484 56.31 48.85 -27.69
C GLN A 484 56.21 49.13 -29.19
N LYS A 485 55.21 49.91 -29.68
CA LYS A 485 55.12 50.36 -31.08
C LYS A 485 56.25 51.30 -31.48
N ILE A 486 56.91 51.90 -30.52
CA ILE A 486 58.10 52.72 -30.75
C ILE A 486 59.33 51.86 -30.94
N ASN A 487 59.33 50.61 -30.39
CA ASN A 487 60.47 49.68 -30.54
C ASN A 487 60.26 48.51 -31.51
N ALA A 488 59.04 48.44 -32.13
CA ALA A 488 58.59 47.20 -32.78
C ALA A 488 58.39 47.28 -34.31
N LEU A 489 59.35 47.85 -35.06
CA LEU A 489 59.40 47.51 -36.47
C LEU A 489 60.03 46.11 -36.72
N LEU A 490 60.45 45.43 -35.65
CA LEU A 490 61.04 44.09 -35.66
C LEU A 490 60.19 42.95 -35.12
N GLU A 491 59.03 43.26 -34.40
CA GLU A 491 58.26 42.22 -33.79
C GLU A 491 56.94 41.88 -34.49
N ASP A 492 56.59 42.54 -35.58
CA ASP A 492 55.28 42.42 -36.28
C ASP A 492 54.96 40.98 -36.78
N ARG A 493 55.99 40.22 -37.05
CA ARG A 493 55.81 38.82 -37.52
C ARG A 493 55.53 37.82 -36.41
N ASN A 494 55.93 38.10 -35.18
CA ASN A 494 55.62 37.16 -34.08
C ASN A 494 54.19 37.32 -33.52
N HIS A 495 53.58 38.44 -33.81
CA HIS A 495 52.24 38.71 -33.27
C HIS A 495 51.08 37.99 -34.02
N GLU A 496 51.26 37.82 -35.36
CA GLU A 496 50.24 37.04 -36.14
C GLU A 496 50.21 35.59 -35.75
N ILE A 497 51.33 34.99 -35.36
CA ILE A 497 51.38 33.57 -34.93
C ILE A 497 50.72 33.38 -33.54
N LEU A 498 50.79 34.39 -32.65
CA LEU A 498 50.23 34.29 -31.33
C LEU A 498 48.70 34.42 -31.34
N GLN A 499 48.14 35.27 -32.20
CA GLN A 499 46.69 35.38 -32.37
C GLN A 499 46.05 34.14 -33.03
N GLN A 500 46.79 33.51 -33.94
CA GLN A 500 46.30 32.25 -34.52
C GLN A 500 46.27 31.11 -33.49
N LYS A 501 47.20 31.09 -32.56
CA LYS A 501 47.29 30.05 -31.53
C LYS A 501 46.15 30.14 -30.50
N THR A 502 45.84 31.38 -30.03
CA THR A 502 44.73 31.57 -29.08
C THR A 502 43.36 31.22 -29.67
N ASN A 503 43.15 31.53 -30.96
CA ASN A 503 41.90 31.12 -31.63
C ASN A 503 41.78 29.60 -31.82
N ILE A 504 42.91 28.93 -31.98
CA ILE A 504 42.93 27.47 -32.09
C ILE A 504 42.66 26.80 -30.74
N ASP A 505 43.18 27.35 -29.64
CA ASP A 505 43.04 26.79 -28.31
C ASP A 505 41.55 26.93 -27.80
N ASP A 506 40.91 28.11 -28.04
CA ASP A 506 39.51 28.34 -27.73
C ASP A 506 38.54 27.44 -28.53
N GLN A 507 38.88 27.22 -29.81
CA GLN A 507 38.13 26.30 -30.66
C GLN A 507 38.33 24.83 -30.23
N ALA A 508 39.54 24.50 -29.76
CA ALA A 508 39.82 23.16 -29.26
C ALA A 508 39.08 22.80 -27.99
N GLU A 509 38.92 23.76 -27.06
CA GLU A 509 38.17 23.53 -25.81
C GLU A 509 36.67 23.31 -26.10
N LYS A 510 36.06 24.17 -26.90
CA LYS A 510 34.65 23.97 -27.35
C LYS A 510 34.44 22.68 -28.13
N LEU A 511 35.44 22.30 -28.95
CA LEU A 511 35.37 21.06 -29.71
C LEU A 511 35.49 19.83 -28.80
N ASN A 512 36.27 19.95 -27.74
CA ASN A 512 36.44 18.88 -26.76
C ASN A 512 35.14 18.62 -25.99
N ASP A 513 34.45 19.65 -25.53
CA ASP A 513 33.19 19.51 -24.81
C ASP A 513 32.07 18.89 -25.68
N LEU A 514 32.00 19.31 -26.94
CA LEU A 514 31.12 18.72 -27.94
C LEU A 514 31.48 17.25 -28.26
N ASN A 515 32.77 16.91 -28.29
CA ASN A 515 33.21 15.54 -28.51
C ASN A 515 32.87 14.62 -27.33
N VAL A 516 33.03 15.08 -26.10
CA VAL A 516 32.66 14.32 -24.90
C VAL A 516 31.15 14.02 -24.90
N LEU A 517 30.32 15.00 -25.24
CA LEU A 517 28.88 14.81 -25.36
C LEU A 517 28.55 13.83 -26.50
N LYS A 518 29.18 14.02 -27.67
CA LYS A 518 29.00 13.14 -28.83
C LYS A 518 29.43 11.70 -28.53
N ASP A 519 30.58 11.50 -27.87
CA ASP A 519 31.09 10.16 -27.56
C ASP A 519 30.21 9.45 -26.54
N ARG A 520 29.63 10.19 -25.55
CA ARG A 520 28.64 9.67 -24.60
C ARG A 520 27.34 9.26 -25.29
N LEU A 521 26.89 10.08 -26.24
CA LEU A 521 25.68 9.77 -27.04
C LEU A 521 25.91 8.57 -27.97
N ILE A 522 27.06 8.51 -28.64
CA ILE A 522 27.44 7.39 -29.53
C ILE A 522 27.58 6.10 -28.73
N SER A 523 28.13 6.15 -27.51
CA SER A 523 28.28 4.99 -26.64
C SER A 523 26.93 4.42 -26.23
N ILE A 524 25.98 5.29 -25.85
CA ILE A 524 24.60 4.90 -25.48
C ILE A 524 23.88 4.30 -26.70
N LEU A 525 23.93 4.99 -27.85
CA LEU A 525 23.30 4.52 -29.09
C LEU A 525 23.89 3.19 -29.56
N ALA A 526 25.22 3.05 -29.55
CA ALA A 526 25.90 1.83 -30.00
C ALA A 526 25.60 0.62 -29.11
N HIS A 527 25.49 0.83 -27.81
CA HIS A 527 25.17 -0.22 -26.87
C HIS A 527 23.73 -0.71 -27.04
N ASP A 528 22.77 0.21 -27.06
CA ASP A 528 21.34 -0.14 -26.99
C ASP A 528 20.72 -0.48 -28.37
N LEU A 529 21.42 -0.10 -29.48
CA LEU A 529 21.11 -0.59 -30.84
C LEU A 529 21.72 -1.95 -31.17
N ARG A 530 22.86 -2.30 -30.55
CA ARG A 530 23.56 -3.57 -30.87
C ARG A 530 22.72 -4.81 -30.55
N ALA A 531 21.98 -4.78 -29.43
CA ALA A 531 21.18 -5.93 -28.98
C ALA A 531 20.03 -6.29 -29.94
N PRO A 532 19.17 -5.37 -30.39
CA PRO A 532 18.10 -5.67 -31.35
C PRO A 532 18.65 -6.04 -32.72
N LEU A 533 19.72 -5.36 -33.20
CA LEU A 533 20.36 -5.70 -34.46
C LEU A 533 21.03 -7.09 -34.44
N SER A 534 21.64 -7.46 -33.31
CA SER A 534 22.17 -8.80 -33.09
C SER A 534 21.08 -9.88 -33.11
N THR A 535 19.90 -9.58 -32.52
CA THR A 535 18.76 -10.49 -32.52
C THR A 535 18.20 -10.66 -33.94
N LEU A 536 18.10 -9.55 -34.68
CA LEU A 536 17.65 -9.57 -36.09
C LEU A 536 18.61 -10.35 -36.98
N ARG A 537 19.92 -10.10 -36.81
CA ARG A 537 20.97 -10.84 -37.51
C ARG A 537 20.92 -12.33 -37.21
N GLY A 538 20.81 -12.70 -35.91
CA GLY A 538 20.68 -14.11 -35.53
C GLY A 538 19.45 -14.79 -36.12
N LEU A 539 18.34 -14.08 -36.30
CA LEU A 539 17.15 -14.59 -36.99
C LEU A 539 17.43 -14.82 -38.49
N PHE A 540 18.13 -13.86 -39.15
CA PHE A 540 18.51 -14.00 -40.56
C PHE A 540 19.55 -15.10 -40.78
N ASP A 541 20.52 -15.24 -39.86
CA ASP A 541 21.51 -16.32 -39.90
C ASP A 541 20.82 -17.70 -39.80
N LEU A 542 19.85 -17.84 -38.88
CA LEU A 542 19.05 -19.09 -38.74
C LEU A 542 18.15 -19.36 -39.95
N LEU A 543 17.66 -18.33 -40.62
CA LEU A 543 16.91 -18.44 -41.87
C LEU A 543 17.80 -18.85 -43.06
N GLN A 544 19.04 -18.33 -43.09
CA GLN A 544 19.95 -18.60 -44.19
C GLN A 544 20.53 -20.01 -44.13
N ASP A 545 20.69 -20.57 -42.94
CA ASP A 545 21.24 -21.89 -42.68
C ASP A 545 20.18 -23.02 -42.72
N ASP A 546 18.90 -22.72 -43.08
CA ASP A 546 17.76 -23.67 -43.02
C ASP A 546 17.64 -24.39 -41.66
N SER A 547 18.16 -23.76 -40.60
CA SER A 547 18.27 -24.37 -39.28
C SER A 547 17.02 -24.17 -38.42
N ILE A 548 15.98 -23.51 -38.95
CA ILE A 548 14.75 -23.19 -38.24
C ILE A 548 13.53 -23.61 -39.06
N SER A 549 12.59 -24.28 -38.44
CA SER A 549 11.33 -24.68 -39.09
C SER A 549 10.41 -23.46 -39.29
N HIS A 550 9.51 -23.53 -40.25
CA HIS A 550 8.54 -22.48 -40.54
C HIS A 550 7.65 -22.15 -39.32
N HIS A 551 7.39 -23.13 -38.47
CA HIS A 551 6.61 -22.98 -37.24
C HIS A 551 7.40 -22.19 -36.18
N GLU A 552 8.65 -22.53 -35.93
CA GLU A 552 9.52 -21.83 -34.97
C GLU A 552 9.84 -20.41 -35.42
N LEU A 553 9.92 -20.17 -36.74
CA LEU A 553 10.05 -18.84 -37.29
C LEU A 553 8.85 -17.96 -36.92
N LEU A 554 7.61 -18.48 -37.12
CA LEU A 554 6.40 -17.72 -36.79
C LEU A 554 6.26 -17.43 -35.29
N GLU A 555 6.82 -18.27 -34.42
CA GLU A 555 6.87 -18.00 -32.96
C GLU A 555 7.92 -16.97 -32.61
N MET A 556 9.01 -16.86 -33.37
CA MET A 556 10.10 -15.90 -33.08
C MET A 556 9.82 -14.49 -33.61
N ILE A 557 9.15 -14.35 -34.75
CA ILE A 557 8.83 -13.07 -35.40
C ILE A 557 8.17 -12.05 -34.44
N PRO A 558 7.12 -12.40 -33.67
CA PRO A 558 6.49 -11.46 -32.77
C PRO A 558 7.45 -10.90 -31.71
N ASN A 559 8.37 -11.73 -31.21
CA ASN A 559 9.37 -11.31 -30.24
C ASN A 559 10.42 -10.36 -30.83
N VAL A 560 10.80 -10.57 -32.07
CA VAL A 560 11.76 -9.71 -32.78
C VAL A 560 11.09 -8.37 -33.13
N LEU A 561 9.85 -8.42 -33.65
CA LEU A 561 9.06 -7.21 -33.93
C LEU A 561 8.89 -6.35 -32.68
N LYS A 562 8.53 -6.97 -31.56
CA LYS A 562 8.37 -6.29 -30.28
C LYS A 562 9.69 -5.63 -29.79
N LYS A 563 10.83 -6.28 -30.01
CA LYS A 563 12.13 -5.69 -29.68
C LYS A 563 12.49 -4.52 -30.60
N LEU A 564 12.14 -4.59 -31.88
CA LEU A 564 12.35 -3.50 -32.83
C LEU A 564 11.48 -2.30 -32.54
N GLU A 565 10.21 -2.50 -32.24
CA GLU A 565 9.27 -1.47 -31.86
C GLU A 565 9.74 -0.73 -30.59
N TYR A 566 10.13 -1.50 -29.56
CA TYR A 566 10.76 -0.94 -28.36
C TYR A 566 12.01 -0.09 -28.63
N THR A 567 12.85 -0.52 -29.59
CA THR A 567 14.08 0.21 -29.95
C THR A 567 13.75 1.51 -30.69
N SER A 568 12.70 1.48 -31.53
CA SER A 568 12.18 2.67 -32.20
C SER A 568 11.68 3.71 -31.19
N ASP A 569 10.84 3.30 -30.26
CA ASP A 569 10.31 4.17 -29.20
C ASP A 569 11.41 4.78 -28.31
N PHE A 570 12.44 4.01 -28.03
CA PHE A 570 13.62 4.50 -27.32
C PHE A 570 14.37 5.56 -28.12
N LEU A 571 14.57 5.33 -29.42
CA LEU A 571 15.22 6.30 -30.30
C LEU A 571 14.44 7.60 -30.39
N ASP A 572 13.14 7.52 -30.53
CA ASP A 572 12.28 8.70 -30.60
C ASP A 572 12.31 9.51 -29.30
N THR A 573 12.29 8.82 -28.15
CA THR A 573 12.42 9.45 -26.83
C THR A 573 13.79 10.11 -26.64
N LEU A 574 14.86 9.46 -27.11
CA LEU A 574 16.21 10.00 -27.05
C LEU A 574 16.40 11.19 -27.98
N LEU A 575 15.87 11.12 -29.22
CA LEU A 575 15.90 12.23 -30.18
C LEU A 575 15.14 13.44 -29.65
N PHE A 576 13.97 13.22 -29.05
CA PHE A 576 13.22 14.29 -28.42
C PHE A 576 14.02 14.92 -27.28
N TRP A 577 14.65 14.10 -26.43
CA TRP A 577 15.48 14.59 -25.33
C TRP A 577 16.73 15.34 -25.82
N ILE A 578 17.43 14.83 -26.86
CA ILE A 578 18.59 15.54 -27.49
C ILE A 578 18.14 16.90 -28.01
N ASN A 579 17.04 16.95 -28.74
CA ASN A 579 16.51 18.21 -29.22
C ASN A 579 16.13 19.16 -28.08
N SER A 580 15.65 18.65 -26.97
CA SER A 580 15.34 19.45 -25.77
C SER A 580 16.57 19.98 -25.05
N GLN A 581 17.76 19.39 -25.26
CA GLN A 581 19.03 19.86 -24.69
C GLN A 581 19.70 20.98 -25.50
N MET A 582 19.28 21.20 -26.75
CA MET A 582 19.81 22.28 -27.58
C MET A 582 19.20 23.63 -27.13
N GLU A 583 20.04 24.69 -27.07
CA GLU A 583 19.70 26.01 -26.48
C GLU A 583 18.50 26.76 -27.05
N ASN A 584 17.83 26.23 -28.09
CA ASN A 584 16.69 26.85 -28.77
C ASN A 584 15.40 25.99 -28.67
N PHE A 585 15.23 25.17 -27.62
CA PHE A 585 13.99 24.41 -27.45
C PHE A 585 12.90 25.32 -26.85
N ASP A 586 12.07 25.89 -27.69
CA ASP A 586 10.80 26.51 -27.30
C ASP A 586 9.83 25.39 -26.86
N ALA A 587 9.71 25.17 -25.58
CA ALA A 587 8.67 24.28 -25.04
C ALA A 587 7.31 24.79 -25.52
N SER A 588 6.59 23.99 -26.29
CA SER A 588 5.25 24.33 -26.79
C SER A 588 4.22 24.22 -25.67
N VAL A 589 4.30 25.12 -24.69
CA VAL A 589 3.38 25.15 -23.56
C VAL A 589 1.98 25.47 -24.07
N LYS A 590 1.04 24.54 -23.84
CA LYS A 590 -0.36 24.62 -24.25
C LYS A 590 -1.27 24.22 -23.10
N ASN A 591 -2.50 24.71 -23.13
CA ASN A 591 -3.54 24.21 -22.27
C ASN A 591 -4.13 22.93 -22.88
N PHE A 592 -4.22 21.86 -22.10
CA PHE A 592 -4.76 20.58 -22.56
C PHE A 592 -5.44 19.81 -21.42
N SER A 593 -6.40 18.97 -21.77
CA SER A 593 -7.10 18.10 -20.84
C SER A 593 -6.20 16.95 -20.40
N ILE A 594 -5.99 16.80 -19.10
CA ILE A 594 -5.25 15.65 -18.54
C ILE A 594 -6.01 14.37 -18.85
N LYS A 595 -7.33 14.40 -18.73
CA LYS A 595 -8.19 13.24 -19.01
C LYS A 595 -8.02 12.72 -20.43
N GLU A 596 -8.11 13.60 -21.42
CA GLU A 596 -7.98 13.21 -22.84
C GLU A 596 -6.59 12.64 -23.14
N LEU A 597 -5.54 13.29 -22.60
CA LEU A 597 -4.16 12.86 -22.82
C LEU A 597 -3.91 11.49 -22.20
N VAL A 598 -4.37 11.26 -20.96
CA VAL A 598 -4.18 9.99 -20.27
C VAL A 598 -5.04 8.89 -20.87
N SER A 599 -6.30 9.16 -21.20
CA SER A 599 -7.16 8.18 -21.84
C SER A 599 -6.59 7.70 -23.17
N PHE A 600 -6.04 8.62 -23.98
CA PHE A 600 -5.37 8.27 -25.24
C PHE A 600 -4.17 7.32 -25.02
N GLU A 601 -3.38 7.57 -24.00
CA GLU A 601 -2.25 6.68 -23.67
C GLU A 601 -2.73 5.34 -23.10
N ILE A 602 -3.76 5.34 -22.25
CA ILE A 602 -4.35 4.10 -21.71
C ILE A 602 -4.88 3.22 -22.82
N ASP A 603 -5.64 3.79 -23.77
CA ASP A 603 -6.23 3.06 -24.91
C ASP A 603 -5.14 2.33 -25.71
N SER A 604 -3.98 2.95 -25.87
CA SER A 604 -2.83 2.37 -26.58
C SER A 604 -2.25 1.11 -25.86
N TYR A 605 -2.52 0.95 -24.57
CA TYR A 605 -1.98 -0.17 -23.76
C TYR A 605 -3.04 -1.15 -23.25
N LEU A 606 -4.33 -0.94 -23.54
CA LEU A 606 -5.42 -1.82 -23.11
C LEU A 606 -5.24 -3.27 -23.56
N GLU A 607 -4.90 -3.46 -24.82
CA GLU A 607 -4.67 -4.80 -25.37
C GLU A 607 -3.48 -5.48 -24.70
N GLN A 608 -2.40 -4.75 -24.49
CA GLN A 608 -1.20 -5.28 -23.83
C GLN A 608 -1.48 -5.61 -22.35
N ALA A 609 -2.26 -4.79 -21.65
CA ALA A 609 -2.68 -5.04 -20.29
C ALA A 609 -3.59 -6.27 -20.21
N ALA A 610 -4.55 -6.40 -21.13
CA ALA A 610 -5.45 -7.55 -21.22
C ALA A 610 -4.70 -8.84 -21.46
N LEU A 611 -3.73 -8.86 -22.38
CA LEU A 611 -2.86 -10.01 -22.66
C LEU A 611 -1.99 -10.42 -21.45
N LYS A 612 -1.73 -9.48 -20.57
CA LYS A 612 -0.97 -9.73 -19.33
C LYS A 612 -1.89 -10.03 -18.14
N GLY A 613 -3.22 -9.92 -18.31
CA GLY A 613 -4.21 -10.11 -17.25
C GLY A 613 -4.22 -8.98 -16.22
N ILE A 614 -3.76 -7.79 -16.60
CA ILE A 614 -3.66 -6.61 -15.75
C ILE A 614 -4.87 -5.71 -15.99
N LYS A 615 -5.46 -5.18 -14.94
CA LYS A 615 -6.55 -4.22 -15.03
C LYS A 615 -5.99 -2.79 -15.05
N LEU A 616 -6.23 -2.06 -16.15
CA LEU A 616 -5.99 -0.63 -16.24
C LEU A 616 -7.25 0.14 -15.81
N VAL A 617 -7.09 1.08 -14.89
CA VAL A 617 -8.19 1.89 -14.35
C VAL A 617 -7.85 3.37 -14.50
N ASP A 618 -8.73 4.09 -15.18
CA ASP A 618 -8.69 5.54 -15.32
C ASP A 618 -9.69 6.17 -14.35
N SER A 619 -9.18 6.85 -13.34
CA SER A 619 -9.98 7.53 -12.31
C SER A 619 -9.73 9.05 -12.32
N ILE A 620 -9.53 9.63 -13.51
CA ILE A 620 -9.24 11.05 -13.67
C ILE A 620 -10.54 11.85 -13.90
N PRO A 621 -10.76 12.93 -13.15
CA PRO A 621 -11.87 13.85 -13.41
C PRO A 621 -11.81 14.52 -14.80
N ASN A 622 -12.96 14.80 -15.40
CA ASN A 622 -13.03 15.37 -16.77
C ASN A 622 -12.63 16.85 -16.85
N ASP A 623 -12.58 17.55 -15.74
CA ASP A 623 -12.42 19.00 -15.64
C ASP A 623 -10.99 19.47 -15.39
N LEU A 624 -10.02 18.56 -15.34
CA LEU A 624 -8.63 18.91 -15.08
C LEU A 624 -7.88 19.28 -16.37
N SER A 625 -7.42 20.54 -16.43
CA SER A 625 -6.60 21.06 -17.52
C SER A 625 -5.26 21.59 -17.02
N ALA A 626 -4.19 21.15 -17.66
CA ALA A 626 -2.82 21.56 -17.34
C ALA A 626 -2.24 22.53 -18.38
N LEU A 627 -1.35 23.40 -17.93
CA LEU A 627 -0.60 24.32 -18.75
C LEU A 627 0.87 23.86 -18.83
N ALA A 628 1.19 23.01 -19.78
CA ALA A 628 2.52 22.47 -19.99
C ALA A 628 2.75 22.11 -21.47
N ASP A 629 3.89 21.51 -21.79
CA ASP A 629 4.06 20.88 -23.10
C ASP A 629 3.40 19.48 -23.10
N PRO A 630 2.33 19.27 -23.89
CA PRO A 630 1.60 18.02 -23.91
C PRO A 630 2.47 16.81 -24.32
N ASN A 631 3.48 17.03 -25.19
CA ASN A 631 4.35 15.95 -25.66
C ASN A 631 5.29 15.49 -24.54
N SER A 632 5.85 16.41 -23.78
CA SER A 632 6.65 16.10 -22.61
C SER A 632 5.85 15.30 -21.57
N ILE A 633 4.63 15.74 -21.25
CA ILE A 633 3.76 15.06 -20.29
C ILE A 633 3.31 13.69 -20.83
N ARG A 634 3.03 13.59 -22.13
CA ARG A 634 2.72 12.31 -22.79
C ARG A 634 3.83 11.31 -22.64
N ILE A 635 5.08 11.71 -22.89
CA ILE A 635 6.26 10.85 -22.73
C ILE A 635 6.41 10.38 -21.29
N VAL A 636 6.20 11.26 -20.32
CA VAL A 636 6.24 10.90 -18.90
C VAL A 636 5.17 9.85 -18.58
N ILE A 637 3.90 10.10 -18.93
CA ILE A 637 2.78 9.19 -18.68
C ILE A 637 3.03 7.85 -19.35
N ARG A 638 3.44 7.84 -20.61
CA ARG A 638 3.77 6.62 -21.36
C ARG A 638 4.87 5.80 -20.65
N ASN A 639 5.94 6.46 -20.21
CA ASN A 639 7.00 5.78 -19.46
C ASN A 639 6.51 5.20 -18.13
N LEU A 640 5.64 5.91 -17.41
CA LEU A 640 5.09 5.42 -16.14
C LEU A 640 4.14 4.25 -16.35
N ILE A 641 3.25 4.31 -17.35
CA ILE A 641 2.34 3.21 -17.71
C ILE A 641 3.13 1.97 -18.14
N THR A 642 4.10 2.13 -19.02
CA THR A 642 4.92 1.00 -19.50
C THR A 642 5.75 0.38 -18.39
N ASN A 643 6.26 1.17 -17.45
CA ASN A 643 6.93 0.66 -16.26
C ASN A 643 5.97 -0.09 -15.34
N ALA A 644 4.77 0.44 -15.10
CA ALA A 644 3.73 -0.21 -14.32
C ALA A 644 3.33 -1.55 -14.96
N LEU A 645 3.08 -1.59 -16.26
CA LEU A 645 2.78 -2.83 -17.02
C LEU A 645 3.92 -3.84 -16.94
N LYS A 646 5.15 -3.38 -17.08
CA LYS A 646 6.36 -4.21 -17.05
C LYS A 646 6.53 -4.91 -15.70
N PHE A 647 6.27 -4.20 -14.58
CA PHE A 647 6.54 -4.69 -13.24
C PHE A 647 5.31 -5.23 -12.50
N SER A 648 4.13 -5.22 -13.14
CA SER A 648 2.91 -5.85 -12.64
C SER A 648 2.79 -7.30 -13.12
N ARG A 649 2.05 -8.11 -12.34
CA ARG A 649 1.76 -9.53 -12.59
C ARG A 649 0.34 -9.70 -13.10
N GLU A 650 -0.02 -10.91 -13.43
CA GLU A 650 -1.40 -11.28 -13.75
C GLU A 650 -2.32 -11.02 -12.54
N HIS A 651 -3.46 -10.41 -12.80
CA HIS A 651 -4.46 -9.93 -11.83
C HIS A 651 -4.08 -8.68 -11.04
N ASP A 652 -2.93 -8.06 -11.32
CA ASP A 652 -2.58 -6.76 -10.77
C ASP A 652 -3.46 -5.65 -11.37
N THR A 653 -3.51 -4.53 -10.68
CA THR A 653 -4.21 -3.34 -11.17
C THR A 653 -3.24 -2.18 -11.30
N ILE A 654 -3.37 -1.45 -12.40
CA ILE A 654 -2.72 -0.17 -12.60
C ILE A 654 -3.81 0.89 -12.60
N GLU A 655 -3.71 1.83 -11.69
CA GLU A 655 -4.66 2.93 -11.55
C GLU A 655 -3.98 4.27 -11.81
N ILE A 656 -4.62 5.09 -12.65
CA ILE A 656 -4.15 6.45 -12.91
C ILE A 656 -5.19 7.42 -12.38
N THR A 657 -4.73 8.28 -11.47
CA THR A 657 -5.56 9.30 -10.85
C THR A 657 -4.92 10.67 -11.03
N ALA A 658 -5.73 11.70 -11.08
CA ALA A 658 -5.26 13.07 -11.04
C ALA A 658 -6.21 13.91 -10.20
N TRP A 659 -5.65 14.90 -9.51
CA TRP A 659 -6.42 15.86 -8.73
C TRP A 659 -5.67 17.19 -8.66
N GLN A 660 -6.40 18.23 -8.44
CA GLN A 660 -5.83 19.56 -8.22
C GLN A 660 -5.55 19.75 -6.73
N ASP A 661 -4.28 19.96 -6.37
CA ASP A 661 -3.86 20.11 -4.96
C ASP A 661 -4.17 21.53 -4.41
N ASN A 662 -4.05 22.52 -5.27
CA ASN A 662 -4.33 23.92 -5.00
C ASN A 662 -4.58 24.63 -6.32
N ASP A 663 -4.86 25.94 -6.31
CA ASP A 663 -5.17 26.72 -7.52
C ASP A 663 -4.02 26.78 -8.55
N GLN A 664 -2.88 26.17 -8.29
CA GLN A 664 -1.69 26.30 -9.14
C GLN A 664 -1.11 24.99 -9.71
N GLN A 665 -1.43 23.82 -9.14
CA GLN A 665 -0.85 22.55 -9.62
C GLN A 665 -1.85 21.39 -9.60
N ILE A 666 -1.73 20.53 -10.60
CA ILE A 666 -2.39 19.24 -10.68
C ILE A 666 -1.36 18.16 -10.37
N THR A 667 -1.67 17.25 -9.48
CA THR A 667 -0.91 16.04 -9.24
C THR A 667 -1.50 14.88 -10.05
N ILE A 668 -0.64 14.22 -10.81
CA ILE A 668 -0.97 13.00 -11.56
C ILE A 668 -0.26 11.84 -10.89
N LYS A 669 -0.99 10.79 -10.61
CA LYS A 669 -0.47 9.58 -9.97
C LYS A 669 -0.72 8.35 -10.84
N VAL A 670 0.33 7.57 -11.07
CA VAL A 670 0.27 6.24 -11.67
C VAL A 670 0.68 5.23 -10.60
N LYS A 671 -0.22 4.35 -10.26
CA LYS A 671 -0.09 3.37 -9.20
C LYS A 671 -0.22 1.97 -9.75
N ASP A 672 0.75 1.11 -9.46
CA ASP A 672 0.72 -0.32 -9.77
C ASP A 672 0.76 -1.17 -8.49
N THR A 673 0.27 -2.39 -8.59
CA THR A 673 0.27 -3.40 -7.53
C THR A 673 1.34 -4.45 -7.73
N GLY A 674 2.35 -4.10 -8.51
CA GLY A 674 3.39 -5.01 -8.96
C GLY A 674 4.43 -5.36 -7.90
N VAL A 675 5.62 -5.68 -8.37
CA VAL A 675 6.70 -6.19 -7.53
C VAL A 675 7.32 -5.16 -6.57
N GLY A 676 7.12 -3.86 -6.80
CA GLY A 676 7.67 -2.78 -6.00
C GLY A 676 9.20 -2.67 -6.04
N MET A 677 9.73 -1.72 -5.27
CA MET A 677 11.16 -1.38 -5.24
C MET A 677 11.69 -1.28 -3.81
N SER A 678 12.94 -1.71 -3.60
CA SER A 678 13.66 -1.49 -2.34
C SER A 678 14.05 -0.03 -2.15
N ALA A 679 14.37 0.36 -0.91
CA ALA A 679 14.82 1.71 -0.58
C ALA A 679 16.04 2.14 -1.40
N ASP A 680 17.03 1.26 -1.56
CA ASP A 680 18.24 1.51 -2.37
C ASP A 680 17.91 1.77 -3.85
N GLN A 681 16.93 1.06 -4.39
CA GLN A 681 16.47 1.25 -5.77
C GLN A 681 15.74 2.58 -5.97
N ARG A 682 14.87 2.97 -5.03
CA ARG A 682 14.16 4.25 -5.08
C ARG A 682 15.12 5.42 -5.06
N GLU A 683 16.15 5.34 -4.20
CA GLU A 683 17.13 6.42 -4.07
C GLU A 683 17.94 6.63 -5.35
N LYS A 684 18.25 5.57 -6.07
CA LYS A 684 19.04 5.61 -7.30
C LYS A 684 18.22 5.94 -8.55
N LEU A 685 16.90 5.83 -8.48
CA LEU A 685 16.00 5.85 -9.64
C LEU A 685 16.12 7.11 -10.51
N PHE A 686 16.37 8.27 -9.88
CA PHE A 686 16.47 9.56 -10.57
C PHE A 686 17.90 10.12 -10.59
N LYS A 687 18.93 9.36 -10.16
CA LYS A 687 20.31 9.85 -10.04
C LYS A 687 21.22 9.46 -11.21
N GLY A 688 20.78 8.59 -12.12
CA GLY A 688 21.58 8.17 -13.27
C GLY A 688 21.06 6.92 -13.95
N LYS A 689 21.85 6.35 -14.89
CA LYS A 689 21.49 5.08 -15.54
C LYS A 689 21.49 3.95 -14.49
N VAL A 690 20.31 3.42 -14.20
CA VAL A 690 20.14 2.28 -13.30
C VAL A 690 20.14 0.99 -14.13
N ASN A 691 20.84 -0.05 -13.68
CA ASN A 691 20.70 -1.36 -14.32
C ASN A 691 19.23 -1.79 -14.31
N SER A 692 18.63 -1.81 -15.49
CA SER A 692 17.23 -2.15 -15.65
C SER A 692 16.99 -3.58 -15.18
N LYS A 693 16.03 -3.76 -14.27
CA LYS A 693 15.54 -5.10 -13.94
C LYS A 693 14.65 -5.62 -15.05
N VAL A 694 14.70 -6.92 -15.21
CA VAL A 694 13.77 -7.64 -16.10
C VAL A 694 12.37 -7.57 -15.51
N GLY A 695 11.38 -7.29 -16.32
CA GLY A 695 9.98 -7.24 -15.91
C GLY A 695 9.41 -8.63 -15.61
N THR A 696 8.16 -8.66 -15.20
CA THR A 696 7.46 -9.87 -14.72
C THR A 696 7.24 -10.94 -15.80
N LYS A 697 7.29 -10.58 -17.07
CA LYS A 697 7.26 -11.48 -18.25
C LYS A 697 8.53 -11.34 -19.12
N ASN A 698 9.69 -11.20 -18.52
CA ASN A 698 10.99 -11.04 -19.17
C ASN A 698 11.13 -9.77 -20.02
N GLU A 699 10.39 -8.70 -19.73
CA GLU A 699 10.54 -7.42 -20.43
C GLU A 699 11.85 -6.73 -20.03
N SER A 700 12.62 -6.31 -21.01
CA SER A 700 13.85 -5.53 -20.81
C SER A 700 13.55 -4.02 -20.73
N GLY A 701 14.48 -3.23 -20.23
CA GLY A 701 14.38 -1.76 -20.20
C GLY A 701 15.74 -1.10 -20.29
N THR A 702 15.79 0.16 -20.69
CA THR A 702 17.04 0.93 -20.86
C THR A 702 17.63 1.44 -19.55
N GLY A 703 16.83 1.52 -18.49
CA GLY A 703 17.23 2.15 -17.21
C GLY A 703 17.38 3.68 -17.28
N MET A 704 17.00 4.32 -18.40
CA MET A 704 17.10 5.75 -18.63
C MET A 704 15.75 6.49 -18.56
N GLY A 705 14.64 5.77 -18.75
CA GLY A 705 13.32 6.40 -18.86
C GLY A 705 12.94 7.29 -17.68
N MET A 706 13.28 6.89 -16.46
CA MET A 706 12.96 7.68 -15.26
C MET A 706 13.82 8.94 -15.13
N LEU A 707 15.05 8.91 -15.65
CA LEU A 707 15.90 10.08 -15.71
C LEU A 707 15.33 11.12 -16.69
N PHE A 708 14.84 10.64 -17.84
CA PHE A 708 14.16 11.50 -18.81
C PHE A 708 12.84 12.05 -18.27
N CYS A 709 12.05 11.22 -17.57
CA CYS A 709 10.82 11.68 -16.93
C CYS A 709 11.10 12.82 -15.94
N LYS A 710 12.13 12.69 -15.12
CA LYS A 710 12.51 13.73 -14.17
C LYS A 710 12.87 15.04 -14.89
N ASP A 711 13.74 14.99 -15.87
CA ASP A 711 14.17 16.16 -16.62
C ASP A 711 12.99 16.85 -17.33
N LEU A 712 12.09 16.07 -17.94
CA LEU A 712 10.91 16.61 -18.62
C LEU A 712 9.90 17.25 -17.65
N VAL A 713 9.67 16.64 -16.49
CA VAL A 713 8.76 17.19 -15.47
C VAL A 713 9.34 18.46 -14.85
N GLU A 714 10.63 18.47 -14.52
CA GLU A 714 11.30 19.65 -13.95
C GLU A 714 11.31 20.84 -14.93
N ARG A 715 11.47 20.60 -16.24
CA ARG A 715 11.34 21.60 -17.31
C ARG A 715 9.91 22.14 -17.45
N CYS A 716 8.91 21.33 -17.15
CA CYS A 716 7.52 21.77 -17.08
C CYS A 716 7.18 22.43 -15.73
N HIS A 717 8.16 22.83 -14.93
CA HIS A 717 7.97 23.42 -13.60
C HIS A 717 7.20 22.54 -12.63
N GLY A 718 7.22 21.22 -12.85
CA GLY A 718 6.66 20.21 -12.00
C GLY A 718 7.71 19.51 -11.11
N LYS A 719 7.25 18.57 -10.32
CA LYS A 719 8.09 17.65 -9.53
C LYS A 719 7.62 16.22 -9.77
N ILE A 720 8.56 15.27 -9.80
CA ILE A 720 8.25 13.85 -9.86
C ILE A 720 8.86 13.14 -8.66
N TRP A 721 8.07 12.25 -8.07
CA TRP A 721 8.53 11.41 -6.95
C TRP A 721 7.88 10.04 -7.01
N VAL A 722 8.38 9.11 -6.20
CA VAL A 722 7.93 7.73 -6.17
C VAL A 722 7.80 7.22 -4.75
N THR A 723 6.75 6.49 -4.48
CA THR A 723 6.57 5.66 -3.29
C THR A 723 6.45 4.21 -3.73
N SER A 724 7.18 3.32 -3.09
CA SER A 724 7.19 1.91 -3.47
C SER A 724 7.71 1.03 -2.34
N GLU A 725 7.15 -0.16 -2.21
CA GLU A 725 7.61 -1.19 -1.29
C GLU A 725 7.67 -2.55 -2.00
N PRO A 726 8.72 -3.36 -1.71
CA PRO A 726 8.83 -4.69 -2.31
C PRO A 726 7.61 -5.57 -2.03
N GLY A 727 7.01 -6.10 -3.07
CA GLY A 727 5.83 -6.97 -2.99
C GLY A 727 4.49 -6.27 -2.83
N VAL A 728 4.49 -4.95 -2.68
CA VAL A 728 3.29 -4.12 -2.46
C VAL A 728 2.89 -3.36 -3.73
N GLY A 729 3.87 -2.83 -4.46
CA GLY A 729 3.68 -2.08 -5.69
C GLY A 729 4.42 -0.75 -5.70
N THR A 730 4.11 0.08 -6.71
CA THR A 730 4.75 1.38 -6.89
C THR A 730 3.72 2.45 -7.19
N GLU A 731 3.91 3.62 -6.60
CA GLU A 731 3.19 4.85 -6.93
C GLU A 731 4.17 5.89 -7.44
N PHE A 732 4.04 6.27 -8.69
CA PHE A 732 4.70 7.44 -9.25
C PHE A 732 3.75 8.63 -9.23
N MET A 733 4.24 9.74 -8.76
CA MET A 733 3.48 10.99 -8.73
C MET A 733 4.32 12.10 -9.33
N PHE A 734 3.65 12.95 -10.10
CA PHE A 734 4.29 14.16 -10.61
C PHE A 734 3.29 15.30 -10.71
N THR A 735 3.78 16.52 -10.63
CA THR A 735 2.94 17.71 -10.71
C THR A 735 3.11 18.42 -12.05
N VAL A 736 2.03 19.06 -12.48
CA VAL A 736 2.00 19.97 -13.63
C VAL A 736 1.21 21.23 -13.26
N PRO A 737 1.61 22.42 -13.75
CA PRO A 737 0.93 23.65 -13.39
C PRO A 737 -0.47 23.75 -14.02
N VAL A 738 -1.38 24.39 -13.29
CA VAL A 738 -2.73 24.76 -13.75
C VAL A 738 -2.69 26.18 -14.28
N MET A 739 -3.51 26.49 -15.25
CA MET A 739 -3.77 27.87 -15.65
C MET A 739 -4.52 28.56 -14.50
N ALA A 740 -3.91 29.54 -13.84
CA ALA A 740 -4.64 30.41 -12.95
C ALA A 740 -5.81 31.04 -13.75
N ALA A 741 -7.03 30.91 -13.25
CA ALA A 741 -8.19 31.57 -13.86
C ALA A 741 -7.85 33.05 -14.04
N ALA A 742 -7.60 33.46 -15.28
CA ALA A 742 -7.38 34.86 -15.62
C ALA A 742 -8.65 35.59 -15.19
N ASN A 743 -8.54 36.45 -14.20
CA ASN A 743 -9.57 37.45 -13.95
C ASN A 743 -9.87 38.14 -15.27
N ALA A 744 -11.09 37.93 -15.78
CA ALA A 744 -11.65 38.72 -16.80
C ALA A 744 -11.82 40.15 -16.26
N VAL A 745 -10.80 40.97 -16.42
CA VAL A 745 -10.95 42.43 -16.36
C VAL A 745 -10.79 42.91 -17.78
N ALA A 746 -11.93 43.33 -18.32
CA ALA A 746 -12.06 44.06 -19.52
C ALA A 746 -11.17 45.31 -19.51
N VAL A 747 -10.44 45.55 -20.59
CA VAL A 747 -10.37 46.82 -21.28
C VAL A 747 -10.36 46.55 -22.76
#